data_21ae8b3136a2baca3de6ec75b893171f
#
_entry.id   21ae8b3136a2baca3de6ec75b893171f
#
_cell.length_a   1.000
_cell.length_b   1.000
_cell.length_c   1.000
_cell.angle_alpha   90.00
_cell.angle_beta   90.00
_cell.angle_gamma   90.00
#
_symmetry.space_group_name_H-M   'P 1'
#
loop_
_entity.id
_entity.type
_entity.pdbx_description
1 polymer ?
#
loop_
_entity_poly.entity_id
_entity_poly.type
_entity_poly.pdbx_seq_one_letter_code
_entity_poly.pdbx_strand_id
1 'polypeptide(L)'
;MSRFRPLRSRAVATIAAALALLASGTAAAQSGAYTPSEEDSILLQLQVKGYRLANDLRGYQTPGGTCVDLADVIQSLDMPIRLDRKSRRATGWIFAEDQKFTLDRDSNTVQIVNNTRAIQPGELHDTPEGWCVETRTLGGWLGVSLTANLRNSTLLLESDRPLPFIEAIERQSRAARLRPERGPQDLSNYPQARQPYAMWRMPSVDVVAQSDYRSASGGRAGRLNTRYEIFASGEVARASVDVRLASDEHGVPDSLRVRAYRKDPEGRMLGPLRATQLIAGDVDMLSGNLAGAPGVGRGAFISNRALQQSDRFGRTVLRGTLPLGWDAELYRNGQLLAFQGSTPGGRYEFEVNLLFGANELEVVLYGPQGQIRRESQSIPIGHGTLPPGKIEYWAGVIERNHDLISFGRPPPSARFDDGWQFAAGLQYGLDRRTVLGANAHSLFIDRRRRDYAELNVQRSFGSMLLNLSAAQEFGRGRAYRADILGQFGKLNVQAQSFFVDGGFTSGLIGENEKSAHSLTVDTLLDLGRRPLSLSGGVRRATQRGGREVNEVLARASLLLPRMSLTGFVHYRDTEGIADPEDGTRLGVLANTRFLGLTARGEASYRITGPRTGFDSANLTLERALSDRSDLRFEVEHSRWRGRTEFDLAYVRHFRQVAVRAGAQADTDGGLGASLGVSFSFGPDPLGGGWRMSSEKLAQRGHAAVAVYLDENGDGRRSAGEETLPEVRVTAGRGGTGEPTDERGHTFVEGLQPYEKVLLSIDESTLPDPFLTPRGRGVVVTPRPGVAAVVELAVAPTGEVEGVLSGPEGTPLAGAGLELVDSAGQVVARAMTEYDGFFLFDRVVYGRYRLQLSPEAQAALGTAPDLATQIELGPEKTVERLGTIRLRAATTIAQATGPPAGP
;
A
#
# COMPACT_ATOMS: atom_id res chain seq x y z
N MET A 1 47.78 28.00 -29.53
CA MET A 1 48.45 28.83 -28.51
C MET A 1 47.53 29.98 -28.16
N SER A 2 46.82 29.93 -27.06
CA SER A 2 46.48 31.06 -26.19
C SER A 2 45.52 30.67 -25.09
N ARG A 3 46.03 30.67 -23.89
CA ARG A 3 45.45 31.06 -22.63
C ARG A 3 44.07 30.47 -22.21
N PHE A 4 44.11 29.29 -21.63
CA PHE A 4 43.10 28.83 -20.67
C PHE A 4 43.20 29.68 -19.38
N ARG A 5 42.10 30.33 -19.01
CA ARG A 5 41.91 30.94 -17.66
C ARG A 5 41.40 29.90 -16.68
N PRO A 6 41.97 29.82 -15.45
CA PRO A 6 41.56 28.85 -14.46
C PRO A 6 40.37 29.35 -13.63
N LEU A 7 39.16 29.20 -14.11
CA LEU A 7 37.94 29.48 -13.34
C LEU A 7 37.30 28.23 -12.74
N ARG A 8 37.88 27.06 -13.02
CA ARG A 8 37.35 25.77 -12.52
C ARG A 8 37.69 25.41 -11.06
N SER A 9 38.66 26.06 -10.45
CA SER A 9 39.11 25.71 -9.11
C SER A 9 38.31 26.34 -7.96
N ARG A 10 37.59 27.43 -8.21
CA ARG A 10 36.83 28.11 -7.15
C ARG A 10 35.48 27.45 -6.87
N ALA A 11 34.79 26.96 -7.90
CA ALA A 11 33.50 26.28 -7.73
C ALA A 11 33.65 24.90 -7.04
N VAL A 12 34.70 24.16 -7.43
CA VAL A 12 35.00 22.86 -6.77
C VAL A 12 35.45 23.06 -5.32
N ALA A 13 36.20 24.14 -5.03
CA ALA A 13 36.60 24.47 -3.68
C ALA A 13 35.42 24.90 -2.79
N THR A 14 34.42 25.58 -3.37
CA THR A 14 33.22 25.98 -2.62
C THR A 14 32.28 24.78 -2.33
N ILE A 15 32.18 23.81 -3.25
CA ILE A 15 31.42 22.57 -3.05
C ILE A 15 32.15 21.67 -2.05
N ALA A 16 33.47 21.58 -2.10
CA ALA A 16 34.26 20.85 -1.12
C ALA A 16 34.18 21.50 0.28
N ALA A 17 34.12 22.85 0.35
CA ALA A 17 33.92 23.56 1.60
C ALA A 17 32.49 23.39 2.17
N ALA A 18 31.45 23.30 1.32
CA ALA A 18 30.08 23.02 1.77
C ALA A 18 29.91 21.56 2.23
N LEU A 19 30.57 20.63 1.55
CA LEU A 19 30.64 19.23 1.98
C LEU A 19 31.51 19.04 3.22
N ALA A 20 32.59 19.80 3.36
CA ALA A 20 33.44 19.80 4.56
C ALA A 20 32.74 20.45 5.77
N LEU A 21 31.88 21.45 5.56
CA LEU A 21 31.04 22.03 6.62
C LEU A 21 29.93 21.11 7.07
N LEU A 22 29.41 20.22 6.21
CA LEU A 22 28.48 19.15 6.57
C LEU A 22 29.20 17.96 7.27
N ALA A 23 30.49 17.76 6.99
CA ALA A 23 31.31 16.73 7.64
C ALA A 23 31.97 17.18 8.95
N SER A 24 32.19 18.48 9.15
CA SER A 24 32.81 19.00 10.38
C SER A 24 31.86 19.21 11.56
N GLY A 25 30.57 18.91 11.39
CA GLY A 25 29.59 18.81 12.49
C GLY A 25 29.67 17.52 13.32
N THR A 26 30.58 16.60 13.00
CA THR A 26 30.68 15.28 13.65
C THR A 26 31.83 15.11 14.63
N ALA A 27 32.53 16.19 15.03
CA ALA A 27 33.66 16.12 15.96
C ALA A 27 33.33 16.78 17.31
N ALA A 28 32.18 16.47 17.89
CA ALA A 28 31.95 16.60 19.33
C ALA A 28 31.06 15.41 19.73
N ALA A 29 31.61 14.22 19.71
CA ALA A 29 31.07 13.10 20.45
C ALA A 29 31.18 13.39 21.94
N GLN A 30 30.29 14.18 22.47
CA GLN A 30 29.93 14.07 23.88
C GLN A 30 29.33 12.67 24.03
N SER A 31 29.91 11.89 24.93
CA SER A 31 29.41 10.60 25.39
C SER A 31 28.12 10.78 26.22
N GLY A 32 27.10 11.39 25.65
CA GLY A 32 25.75 11.35 26.14
C GLY A 32 25.12 10.05 25.65
N ALA A 33 24.45 9.31 26.52
CA ALA A 33 23.66 8.15 26.12
C ALA A 33 22.68 8.58 25.04
N TYR A 34 22.68 7.86 23.90
CA TYR A 34 21.71 8.09 22.81
C TYR A 34 20.31 7.88 23.37
N THR A 35 19.44 8.85 23.19
CA THR A 35 18.02 8.75 23.54
C THR A 35 17.23 8.75 22.25
N PRO A 36 16.44 7.69 21.96
CA PRO A 36 15.60 7.64 20.76
C PRO A 36 14.63 8.82 20.71
N SER A 37 14.49 9.41 19.53
CA SER A 37 13.55 10.49 19.26
C SER A 37 12.35 9.97 18.44
N GLU A 38 11.26 10.71 18.38
CA GLU A 38 10.12 10.35 17.51
C GLU A 38 10.50 10.22 16.04
N GLU A 39 11.49 10.95 15.58
CA GLU A 39 12.00 10.84 14.20
C GLU A 39 12.65 9.48 13.90
N ASP A 40 13.14 8.79 14.92
CA ASP A 40 13.76 7.47 14.82
C ASP A 40 12.72 6.34 14.98
N SER A 41 11.46 6.66 15.26
CA SER A 41 10.41 5.67 15.51
C SER A 41 10.06 4.87 14.26
N ILE A 42 9.85 3.58 14.44
CA ILE A 42 9.49 2.63 13.39
C ILE A 42 8.43 1.66 13.91
N LEU A 43 7.52 1.27 13.05
CA LEU A 43 6.61 0.17 13.30
C LEU A 43 7.09 -1.06 12.56
N LEU A 44 7.21 -2.17 13.26
CA LEU A 44 7.70 -3.43 12.73
C LEU A 44 6.62 -4.51 12.84
N GLN A 45 6.59 -5.38 11.86
CA GLN A 45 5.77 -6.57 11.85
C GLN A 45 6.59 -7.76 12.35
N LEU A 46 6.18 -8.37 13.45
CA LEU A 46 6.86 -9.57 13.96
C LEU A 46 6.51 -10.78 13.11
N GLN A 47 7.53 -11.42 12.55
CA GLN A 47 7.41 -12.65 11.75
C GLN A 47 8.25 -13.78 12.33
N VAL A 48 7.68 -14.98 12.36
CA VAL A 48 8.34 -16.20 12.81
C VAL A 48 8.03 -17.33 11.85
N LYS A 49 9.04 -17.93 11.20
CA LYS A 49 8.89 -19.04 10.23
C LYS A 49 7.79 -18.78 9.17
N GLY A 50 7.65 -17.51 8.72
CA GLY A 50 6.61 -17.12 7.75
C GLY A 50 5.24 -16.78 8.35
N TYR A 51 5.04 -16.96 9.65
CA TYR A 51 3.85 -16.50 10.36
C TYR A 51 4.02 -15.06 10.84
N ARG A 52 2.94 -14.28 10.74
CA ARG A 52 2.87 -12.92 11.27
C ARG A 52 2.20 -12.96 12.62
N LEU A 53 2.94 -12.59 13.67
CA LEU A 53 2.44 -12.61 15.05
C LEU A 53 1.87 -11.27 15.49
N ALA A 54 2.49 -10.17 15.09
CA ALA A 54 2.03 -8.82 15.37
C ALA A 54 2.29 -7.90 14.19
N ASN A 55 1.41 -6.91 14.00
CA ASN A 55 1.50 -5.99 12.89
C ASN A 55 2.13 -4.62 13.25
N ASP A 56 2.14 -4.25 14.54
CA ASP A 56 2.45 -2.90 14.99
C ASP A 56 3.38 -2.91 16.21
N LEU A 57 4.52 -3.61 16.08
CA LEU A 57 5.54 -3.63 17.13
C LEU A 57 6.35 -2.35 17.03
N ARG A 58 6.30 -1.54 18.08
CA ARG A 58 7.03 -0.27 18.15
C ARG A 58 8.53 -0.50 18.30
N GLY A 59 9.31 0.28 17.62
CA GLY A 59 10.75 0.28 17.71
C GLY A 59 11.36 1.60 17.30
N TYR A 60 12.68 1.69 17.43
CA TYR A 60 13.45 2.86 17.04
C TYR A 60 14.70 2.46 16.31
N GLN A 61 15.08 3.27 15.35
CA GLN A 61 16.37 3.12 14.70
C GLN A 61 17.46 3.75 15.55
N THR A 62 18.42 2.96 15.99
CA THR A 62 19.51 3.38 16.88
C THR A 62 20.86 3.36 16.16
N PRO A 63 21.90 4.03 16.71
CA PRO A 63 23.25 3.89 16.18
C PRO A 63 23.79 2.45 16.23
N GLY A 64 23.30 1.63 17.16
CA GLY A 64 23.66 0.21 17.30
C GLY A 64 22.91 -0.73 16.36
N GLY A 65 21.79 -0.27 15.78
CA GLY A 65 20.92 -1.09 14.91
C GLY A 65 19.46 -0.69 15.01
N THR A 66 18.69 -1.52 15.65
CA THR A 66 17.25 -1.31 15.87
C THR A 66 16.91 -1.80 17.26
N CYS A 67 16.25 -0.98 18.04
CA CYS A 67 15.64 -1.45 19.27
C CYS A 67 14.11 -1.61 19.10
N VAL A 68 13.51 -2.45 19.92
CA VAL A 68 12.08 -2.75 19.91
C VAL A 68 11.50 -2.62 21.30
N ASP A 69 10.26 -2.17 21.39
CA ASP A 69 9.57 -2.02 22.69
C ASP A 69 9.40 -3.38 23.36
N LEU A 70 9.87 -3.49 24.59
CA LEU A 70 9.87 -4.75 25.33
C LEU A 70 8.45 -5.22 25.65
N ALA A 71 7.53 -4.30 25.95
CA ALA A 71 6.15 -4.65 26.25
C ALA A 71 5.44 -5.23 25.02
N ASP A 72 5.63 -4.62 23.87
CA ASP A 72 5.06 -5.09 22.62
C ASP A 72 5.57 -6.49 22.24
N VAL A 73 6.86 -6.75 22.46
CA VAL A 73 7.42 -8.09 22.20
C VAL A 73 6.88 -9.12 23.18
N ILE A 74 6.81 -8.80 24.48
CA ILE A 74 6.24 -9.68 25.51
C ILE A 74 4.80 -10.04 25.14
N GLN A 75 3.99 -9.06 24.81
CA GLN A 75 2.59 -9.26 24.42
C GLN A 75 2.46 -10.06 23.12
N SER A 76 3.27 -9.76 22.12
CA SER A 76 3.21 -10.44 20.82
C SER A 76 3.63 -11.90 20.87
N LEU A 77 4.50 -12.27 21.81
CA LEU A 77 4.97 -13.63 22.04
C LEU A 77 4.18 -14.34 23.16
N ASP A 78 3.17 -13.71 23.71
CA ASP A 78 2.36 -14.21 24.83
C ASP A 78 3.24 -14.74 26.00
N MET A 79 4.26 -13.93 26.34
CA MET A 79 5.18 -14.30 27.41
C MET A 79 4.63 -13.86 28.77
N PRO A 80 4.63 -14.75 29.78
CA PRO A 80 4.16 -14.42 31.12
C PRO A 80 5.18 -13.57 31.91
N ILE A 81 5.53 -12.44 31.37
CA ILE A 81 6.42 -11.45 31.98
C ILE A 81 5.60 -10.19 32.28
N ARG A 82 5.54 -9.83 33.57
CA ARG A 82 4.85 -8.63 34.03
C ARG A 82 5.80 -7.46 34.06
N LEU A 83 5.50 -6.41 33.32
CA LEU A 83 6.18 -5.12 33.38
C LEU A 83 5.52 -4.22 34.44
N ASP A 84 6.30 -3.76 35.42
CA ASP A 84 5.88 -2.75 36.36
C ASP A 84 6.75 -1.49 36.18
N ARG A 85 6.15 -0.46 35.60
CA ARG A 85 6.82 0.82 35.35
C ARG A 85 7.09 1.60 36.64
N LYS A 86 6.28 1.41 37.70
CA LYS A 86 6.46 2.11 38.97
C LYS A 86 7.67 1.59 39.73
N SER A 87 7.80 0.27 39.81
CA SER A 87 8.97 -0.38 40.42
C SER A 87 10.14 -0.54 39.46
N ARG A 88 10.04 -0.05 38.21
CA ARG A 88 11.04 -0.14 37.15
C ARG A 88 11.58 -1.56 36.95
N ARG A 89 10.69 -2.56 37.07
CA ARG A 89 11.03 -3.98 36.97
C ARG A 89 10.15 -4.73 35.96
N ALA A 90 10.74 -5.75 35.33
CA ALA A 90 10.00 -6.76 34.60
C ALA A 90 10.34 -8.14 35.17
N THR A 91 9.32 -8.92 35.55
CA THR A 91 9.51 -10.23 36.20
C THR A 91 8.59 -11.27 35.62
N GLY A 92 9.08 -12.52 35.45
CA GLY A 92 8.30 -13.63 34.92
C GLY A 92 9.20 -14.77 34.45
N TRP A 93 8.80 -15.44 33.38
CA TRP A 93 9.61 -16.43 32.68
C TRP A 93 9.51 -16.29 31.16
N ILE A 94 10.48 -16.77 30.42
CA ILE A 94 10.53 -16.55 28.95
C ILE A 94 9.59 -17.53 28.23
N PHE A 95 10.00 -18.77 27.99
CA PHE A 95 9.19 -19.77 27.28
C PHE A 95 8.87 -21.01 28.12
N ALA A 96 9.46 -21.14 29.30
CA ALA A 96 9.22 -22.21 30.27
C ALA A 96 9.38 -21.68 31.68
N GLU A 97 8.66 -22.27 32.67
CA GLU A 97 8.63 -21.80 34.06
C GLU A 97 10.01 -21.83 34.76
N ASP A 98 10.90 -22.69 34.33
CA ASP A 98 12.28 -22.78 34.80
C ASP A 98 13.17 -21.67 34.21
N GLN A 99 12.76 -21.00 33.14
CA GLN A 99 13.47 -19.89 32.49
C GLN A 99 13.08 -18.54 33.09
N LYS A 100 13.34 -18.36 34.38
CA LYS A 100 13.02 -17.10 35.08
C LYS A 100 13.74 -15.92 34.48
N PHE A 101 13.00 -14.82 34.31
CA PHE A 101 13.47 -13.55 33.79
C PHE A 101 13.19 -12.44 34.78
N THR A 102 14.22 -11.65 35.09
CA THR A 102 14.07 -10.44 35.90
C THR A 102 14.91 -9.33 35.29
N LEU A 103 14.29 -8.23 34.91
CA LEU A 103 14.93 -7.00 34.51
C LEU A 103 14.71 -5.97 35.60
N ASP A 104 15.78 -5.39 36.14
CA ASP A 104 15.74 -4.35 37.16
C ASP A 104 16.49 -3.12 36.65
N ARG A 105 15.76 -2.03 36.45
CA ARG A 105 16.31 -0.78 35.88
C ARG A 105 16.98 0.08 36.93
N ASP A 106 16.70 -0.13 38.23
CA ASP A 106 17.34 0.63 39.30
C ASP A 106 18.74 0.11 39.54
N SER A 107 18.93 -1.21 39.54
CA SER A 107 20.25 -1.84 39.59
C SER A 107 20.91 -1.96 38.25
N ASN A 108 20.20 -1.65 37.17
CA ASN A 108 20.62 -1.79 35.77
C ASN A 108 21.15 -3.20 35.43
N THR A 109 20.39 -4.21 35.86
CA THR A 109 20.75 -5.61 35.70
C THR A 109 19.63 -6.42 35.05
N VAL A 110 20.01 -7.46 34.31
CA VAL A 110 19.10 -8.50 33.82
C VAL A 110 19.52 -9.84 34.33
N GLN A 111 18.61 -10.59 34.91
CA GLN A 111 18.77 -11.95 35.35
C GLN A 111 17.99 -12.90 34.44
N ILE A 112 18.64 -13.86 33.87
CA ILE A 112 18.06 -14.90 33.01
C ILE A 112 18.44 -16.25 33.59
N VAL A 113 17.45 -16.98 34.04
CA VAL A 113 17.58 -18.21 34.81
C VAL A 113 18.40 -17.92 36.09
N ASN A 114 19.66 -18.40 36.18
CA ASN A 114 20.55 -18.16 37.32
C ASN A 114 21.72 -17.21 36.99
N ASN A 115 21.72 -16.60 35.78
CA ASN A 115 22.81 -15.73 35.35
C ASN A 115 22.36 -14.26 35.41
N THR A 116 23.00 -13.47 36.27
CA THR A 116 22.77 -12.05 36.41
C THR A 116 23.91 -11.28 35.75
N ARG A 117 23.59 -10.35 34.85
CA ARG A 117 24.56 -9.46 34.24
C ARG A 117 24.11 -8.00 34.27
N ALA A 118 25.09 -7.10 34.27
CA ALA A 118 24.80 -5.68 34.06
C ALA A 118 24.42 -5.40 32.62
N ILE A 119 23.46 -4.48 32.42
CA ILE A 119 23.04 -3.98 31.11
C ILE A 119 24.08 -2.97 30.65
N GLN A 120 24.66 -3.16 29.47
CA GLN A 120 25.66 -2.26 28.93
C GLN A 120 25.00 -0.98 28.36
N PRO A 121 25.70 0.15 28.36
CA PRO A 121 25.21 1.36 27.71
C PRO A 121 24.90 1.09 26.23
N GLY A 122 23.70 1.47 25.78
CA GLY A 122 23.25 1.24 24.42
C GLY A 122 22.50 -0.09 24.14
N GLU A 123 22.38 -0.97 25.12
CA GLU A 123 21.59 -2.22 25.00
C GLU A 123 20.10 -2.00 25.24
N LEU A 124 19.75 -1.02 26.07
CA LEU A 124 18.38 -0.68 26.43
C LEU A 124 18.24 0.85 26.54
N HIS A 125 17.20 1.37 25.95
CA HIS A 125 16.87 2.80 25.90
C HIS A 125 15.52 3.06 26.57
N ASP A 126 15.44 4.12 27.35
CA ASP A 126 14.17 4.63 27.87
C ASP A 126 13.51 5.47 26.77
N THR A 127 12.24 5.19 26.44
CA THR A 127 11.42 5.91 25.45
C THR A 127 10.15 6.41 26.13
N PRO A 128 9.42 7.36 25.52
CA PRO A 128 8.14 7.83 26.06
C PRO A 128 7.14 6.67 26.27
N GLU A 129 7.16 5.67 25.40
CA GLU A 129 6.25 4.52 25.41
C GLU A 129 6.69 3.42 26.39
N GLY A 130 7.99 3.28 26.66
CA GLY A 130 8.48 2.20 27.51
C GLY A 130 9.97 1.96 27.45
N TRP A 131 10.33 0.70 27.42
CA TRP A 131 11.73 0.26 27.33
C TRP A 131 12.02 -0.36 25.96
N CYS A 132 12.85 0.33 25.21
CA CYS A 132 13.29 -0.15 23.90
C CYS A 132 14.60 -0.93 24.06
N VAL A 133 14.61 -2.20 23.70
CA VAL A 133 15.77 -3.09 23.81
C VAL A 133 16.32 -3.36 22.42
N GLU A 134 17.64 -3.23 22.26
CA GLU A 134 18.31 -3.57 20.98
C GLU A 134 17.97 -5.01 20.57
N THR A 135 17.59 -5.21 19.31
CA THR A 135 17.12 -6.51 18.80
C THR A 135 18.11 -7.64 19.04
N ARG A 136 19.41 -7.35 18.92
CA ARG A 136 20.49 -8.31 19.19
C ARG A 136 20.55 -8.69 20.68
N THR A 137 20.43 -7.72 21.55
CA THR A 137 20.43 -7.91 23.00
C THR A 137 19.21 -8.69 23.44
N LEU A 138 18.03 -8.26 22.97
CA LEU A 138 16.78 -8.95 23.27
C LEU A 138 16.77 -10.39 22.78
N GLY A 139 17.28 -10.63 21.56
CA GLY A 139 17.44 -11.97 21.03
C GLY A 139 18.33 -12.86 21.92
N GLY A 140 19.43 -12.28 22.45
CA GLY A 140 20.29 -12.97 23.41
C GLY A 140 19.61 -13.26 24.75
N TRP A 141 18.74 -12.37 25.23
CA TRP A 141 17.96 -12.60 26.46
C TRP A 141 16.93 -13.71 26.29
N LEU A 142 16.25 -13.71 25.15
CA LEU A 142 15.21 -14.69 24.84
C LEU A 142 15.76 -16.03 24.30
N GLY A 143 17.06 -16.10 23.99
CA GLY A 143 17.69 -17.27 23.39
C GLY A 143 17.24 -17.51 21.94
N VAL A 144 16.91 -16.45 21.20
CA VAL A 144 16.43 -16.46 19.82
C VAL A 144 17.24 -15.48 18.96
N SER A 145 17.16 -15.59 17.63
CA SER A 145 17.71 -14.58 16.72
C SER A 145 16.59 -13.60 16.32
N LEU A 146 16.80 -12.32 16.60
CA LEU A 146 15.91 -11.24 16.18
C LEU A 146 16.63 -10.39 15.13
N THR A 147 16.09 -10.35 13.92
CA THR A 147 16.67 -9.58 12.81
C THR A 147 15.62 -8.59 12.29
N ALA A 148 15.89 -7.30 12.46
CA ALA A 148 15.03 -6.25 11.91
C ALA A 148 15.34 -6.01 10.43
N ASN A 149 14.33 -6.06 9.59
CA ASN A 149 14.38 -5.67 8.20
C ASN A 149 13.57 -4.37 8.04
N LEU A 150 14.27 -3.24 8.11
CA LEU A 150 13.65 -1.92 8.07
C LEU A 150 12.99 -1.59 6.72
N ARG A 151 13.41 -2.27 5.67
CA ARG A 151 12.83 -2.04 4.35
C ARG A 151 11.42 -2.60 4.22
N ASN A 152 11.17 -3.75 4.81
CA ASN A 152 9.88 -4.40 4.81
C ASN A 152 9.11 -4.13 6.10
N SER A 153 9.65 -3.30 6.97
CA SER A 153 9.12 -3.05 8.32
C SER A 153 8.85 -4.36 9.07
N THR A 154 9.77 -5.33 9.00
CA THR A 154 9.59 -6.63 9.62
C THR A 154 10.70 -6.91 10.65
N LEU A 155 10.30 -7.52 11.76
CA LEU A 155 11.20 -8.14 12.72
C LEU A 155 11.09 -9.65 12.56
N LEU A 156 12.15 -10.29 12.05
CA LEU A 156 12.19 -11.73 11.86
C LEU A 156 12.74 -12.37 13.15
N LEU A 157 11.96 -13.29 13.71
CA LEU A 157 12.38 -14.13 14.83
C LEU A 157 12.71 -15.54 14.32
N GLU A 158 13.93 -16.00 14.57
CA GLU A 158 14.39 -17.36 14.28
C GLU A 158 14.86 -18.04 15.57
N SER A 159 14.50 -19.29 15.75
CA SER A 159 14.89 -20.11 16.90
C SER A 159 15.23 -21.52 16.47
N ASP A 160 16.34 -22.04 17.00
CA ASP A 160 16.74 -23.44 16.84
C ASP A 160 15.93 -24.36 17.78
N ARG A 161 15.23 -23.80 18.76
CA ARG A 161 14.41 -24.54 19.70
C ARG A 161 12.93 -24.40 19.34
N PRO A 162 12.11 -25.43 19.60
CA PRO A 162 10.67 -25.30 19.48
C PRO A 162 10.14 -24.24 20.48
N LEU A 163 9.43 -23.27 19.99
CA LEU A 163 8.84 -22.23 20.82
C LEU A 163 7.36 -22.59 21.09
N PRO A 164 6.87 -22.50 22.32
CA PRO A 164 5.52 -22.94 22.70
C PRO A 164 4.40 -22.30 21.84
N PHE A 165 4.53 -21.01 21.51
CA PHE A 165 3.58 -20.33 20.67
C PHE A 165 3.66 -20.78 19.20
N ILE A 166 4.83 -21.15 18.68
CA ILE A 166 4.95 -21.74 17.33
C ILE A 166 4.27 -23.09 17.31
N GLU A 167 4.48 -23.92 18.33
CA GLU A 167 3.81 -25.22 18.43
C GLU A 167 2.30 -25.07 18.54
N ALA A 168 1.81 -24.03 19.24
CA ALA A 168 0.37 -23.71 19.28
C ALA A 168 -0.15 -23.29 17.90
N ILE A 169 0.56 -22.41 17.18
CA ILE A 169 0.24 -22.00 15.81
C ILE A 169 0.26 -23.19 14.88
N GLU A 170 1.28 -24.05 14.97
CA GLU A 170 1.38 -25.28 14.14
C GLU A 170 0.27 -26.29 14.47
N ARG A 171 -0.15 -26.42 15.73
CA ARG A 171 -1.33 -27.21 16.09
C ARG A 171 -2.60 -26.61 15.49
N GLN A 172 -2.79 -25.30 15.58
CA GLN A 172 -3.92 -24.61 14.98
C GLN A 172 -3.88 -24.69 13.45
N SER A 173 -2.70 -24.56 12.83
CA SER A 173 -2.55 -24.69 11.38
C SER A 173 -2.77 -26.11 10.87
N ARG A 174 -2.45 -27.12 11.67
CA ARG A 174 -2.79 -28.52 11.36
C ARG A 174 -4.31 -28.75 11.43
N ALA A 175 -4.98 -28.14 12.39
CA ALA A 175 -6.45 -28.15 12.46
C ALA A 175 -7.08 -27.31 11.34
N ALA A 176 -6.43 -26.22 10.93
CA ALA A 176 -6.90 -25.35 9.84
C ALA A 176 -6.65 -25.93 8.44
N ARG A 177 -5.65 -26.82 8.28
CA ARG A 177 -5.46 -27.55 7.00
C ARG A 177 -6.62 -28.50 6.66
N LEU A 178 -7.46 -28.78 7.62
CA LEU A 178 -8.75 -29.47 7.41
C LEU A 178 -9.89 -28.51 7.05
N ARG A 179 -9.64 -27.21 7.08
CA ARG A 179 -10.59 -26.17 6.62
C ARG A 179 -9.98 -25.47 5.42
N PRO A 180 -10.72 -25.20 4.34
CA PRO A 180 -10.18 -24.48 3.19
C PRO A 180 -9.65 -23.13 3.66
N GLU A 181 -8.39 -22.79 3.25
CA GLU A 181 -7.78 -21.49 3.50
C GLU A 181 -8.76 -20.40 3.11
N ARG A 182 -9.14 -19.58 4.05
CA ARG A 182 -9.86 -18.35 3.75
C ARG A 182 -8.87 -17.45 3.01
N GLY A 183 -9.19 -17.15 1.77
CA GLY A 183 -8.51 -16.12 0.95
C GLY A 183 -8.46 -14.75 1.64
N PRO A 184 -8.11 -13.69 0.94
CA PRO A 184 -8.03 -12.35 1.51
C PRO A 184 -9.27 -12.06 2.34
N GLN A 185 -9.09 -11.41 3.49
CA GLN A 185 -10.11 -11.17 4.52
C GLN A 185 -11.48 -10.88 3.88
N ASP A 186 -12.43 -11.78 4.06
CA ASP A 186 -13.76 -11.63 3.46
C ASP A 186 -14.51 -10.50 4.18
N LEU A 187 -14.49 -9.33 3.58
CA LEU A 187 -15.18 -8.15 4.07
C LEU A 187 -16.70 -8.20 3.85
N SER A 188 -17.23 -9.27 3.22
CA SER A 188 -18.68 -9.42 2.98
C SER A 188 -19.47 -9.62 4.26
N ASN A 189 -18.82 -10.19 5.29
CA ASN A 189 -19.44 -10.47 6.59
C ASN A 189 -19.53 -9.24 7.51
N TYR A 190 -18.96 -8.10 7.11
CA TYR A 190 -19.00 -6.87 7.87
C TYR A 190 -20.13 -5.96 7.39
N PRO A 191 -20.71 -5.12 8.28
CA PRO A 191 -21.66 -4.10 7.89
C PRO A 191 -21.08 -3.21 6.79
N GLN A 192 -21.85 -2.97 5.71
CA GLN A 192 -21.45 -2.12 4.59
C GLN A 192 -22.09 -0.76 4.73
N ALA A 193 -21.29 0.30 4.73
CA ALA A 193 -21.77 1.66 4.70
C ALA A 193 -22.50 1.93 3.36
N ARG A 194 -23.76 2.28 3.42
CA ARG A 194 -24.55 2.62 2.23
C ARG A 194 -24.21 4.04 1.77
N GLN A 195 -23.63 4.15 0.59
CA GLN A 195 -23.35 5.43 -0.06
C GLN A 195 -24.02 5.53 -1.44
N PRO A 196 -25.33 5.80 -1.52
CA PRO A 196 -25.96 6.01 -2.80
C PRO A 196 -25.41 7.24 -3.49
N TYR A 197 -25.33 7.23 -4.83
CA TYR A 197 -25.01 8.43 -5.59
C TYR A 197 -26.11 9.48 -5.43
N ALA A 198 -25.73 10.70 -5.08
CA ALA A 198 -26.67 11.79 -4.84
C ALA A 198 -26.97 12.59 -6.12
N MET A 199 -28.09 13.31 -6.13
CA MET A 199 -28.38 14.27 -7.21
C MET A 199 -27.39 15.43 -7.23
N TRP A 200 -26.93 15.82 -6.05
CA TRP A 200 -25.91 16.83 -5.86
C TRP A 200 -25.12 16.55 -4.57
N ARG A 201 -23.79 16.52 -4.68
CA ARG A 201 -22.86 16.65 -3.55
C ARG A 201 -21.78 17.62 -3.92
N MET A 202 -21.55 18.53 -3.00
CA MET A 202 -20.52 19.56 -3.10
C MET A 202 -19.17 18.90 -3.41
N PRO A 203 -18.40 19.40 -4.40
CA PRO A 203 -17.10 18.84 -4.72
C PRO A 203 -16.05 19.18 -3.67
N SER A 204 -15.12 18.27 -3.46
CA SER A 204 -13.81 18.60 -2.92
C SER A 204 -12.92 19.13 -4.04
N VAL A 205 -12.02 20.05 -3.71
CA VAL A 205 -11.16 20.73 -4.68
C VAL A 205 -9.72 20.70 -4.19
N ASP A 206 -8.82 20.26 -5.05
CA ASP A 206 -7.36 20.28 -4.85
C ASP A 206 -6.78 21.42 -5.70
N VAL A 207 -5.91 22.22 -5.12
CA VAL A 207 -5.22 23.34 -5.79
C VAL A 207 -3.72 23.15 -5.64
N VAL A 208 -3.00 23.23 -6.74
CA VAL A 208 -1.53 23.27 -6.78
C VAL A 208 -1.13 24.44 -7.66
N ALA A 209 -0.29 25.33 -7.17
CA ALA A 209 0.28 26.42 -7.95
C ALA A 209 1.77 26.53 -7.70
N GLN A 210 2.51 26.85 -8.75
CA GLN A 210 3.97 27.01 -8.69
C GLN A 210 4.38 28.14 -9.63
N SER A 211 5.31 28.97 -9.14
CA SER A 211 5.98 30.00 -9.94
C SER A 211 7.50 29.79 -9.85
N ASP A 212 8.15 29.76 -10.99
CA ASP A 212 9.57 29.55 -11.13
C ASP A 212 10.17 30.74 -11.90
N TYR A 213 11.10 31.44 -11.29
CA TYR A 213 11.91 32.44 -11.96
C TYR A 213 13.27 31.85 -12.28
N ARG A 214 13.71 31.98 -13.51
CA ARG A 214 15.07 31.60 -13.94
C ARG A 214 15.76 32.82 -14.56
N SER A 215 16.94 33.17 -14.02
CA SER A 215 17.74 34.26 -14.53
C SER A 215 18.29 33.92 -15.91
N ALA A 216 18.64 34.93 -16.66
CA ALA A 216 19.31 34.79 -17.94
C ALA A 216 20.72 34.26 -17.79
N SER A 217 21.06 33.23 -18.56
CA SER A 217 22.43 32.83 -18.88
C SER A 217 22.76 33.25 -20.32
N GLY A 218 23.91 33.86 -20.50
CA GLY A 218 24.37 34.20 -21.85
C GLY A 218 23.59 35.31 -22.60
N GLY A 219 23.08 36.32 -21.88
CA GLY A 219 22.49 37.54 -22.49
C GLY A 219 21.01 37.44 -22.86
N ARG A 220 20.32 36.38 -22.46
CA ARG A 220 18.85 36.24 -22.60
C ARG A 220 18.14 36.87 -21.41
N ALA A 221 16.95 37.41 -21.58
CA ALA A 221 16.12 37.93 -20.49
C ALA A 221 15.66 36.83 -19.52
N GLY A 222 15.59 37.14 -18.23
CA GLY A 222 15.06 36.22 -17.21
C GLY A 222 13.61 35.81 -17.54
N ARG A 223 13.23 34.58 -17.21
CA ARG A 223 11.91 34.03 -17.50
C ARG A 223 11.20 33.67 -16.20
N LEU A 224 9.99 34.17 -16.08
CA LEU A 224 9.07 33.76 -15.04
C LEU A 224 8.06 32.77 -15.64
N ASN A 225 7.98 31.56 -15.11
CA ASN A 225 6.98 30.56 -15.45
C ASN A 225 6.06 30.42 -14.27
N THR A 226 4.76 30.45 -14.52
CA THR A 226 3.73 30.20 -13.50
C THR A 226 2.78 29.13 -14.00
N ARG A 227 2.57 28.11 -13.21
CA ARG A 227 1.66 27.00 -13.53
C ARG A 227 0.73 26.74 -12.38
N TYR A 228 -0.50 26.38 -12.68
CA TYR A 228 -1.44 25.91 -11.68
C TYR A 228 -2.27 24.74 -12.21
N GLU A 229 -2.73 23.93 -11.28
CA GLU A 229 -3.69 22.86 -11.51
C GLU A 229 -4.77 22.90 -10.44
N ILE A 230 -6.02 22.88 -10.86
CA ILE A 230 -7.19 22.79 -10.00
C ILE A 230 -7.93 21.53 -10.39
N PHE A 231 -8.15 20.65 -9.43
CA PHE A 231 -8.90 19.44 -9.62
C PHE A 231 -10.09 19.43 -8.67
N ALA A 232 -11.28 19.26 -9.18
CA ALA A 232 -12.51 19.15 -8.40
C ALA A 232 -13.20 17.82 -8.66
N SER A 233 -13.70 17.18 -7.60
CA SER A 233 -14.49 15.96 -7.72
C SER A 233 -15.68 15.99 -6.76
N GLY A 234 -16.86 15.64 -7.27
CA GLY A 234 -18.12 15.63 -6.53
C GLY A 234 -19.17 14.77 -7.22
N GLU A 235 -20.44 14.98 -6.89
CA GLU A 235 -21.54 14.24 -7.52
C GLU A 235 -22.60 15.19 -8.09
N VAL A 236 -22.99 14.90 -9.33
CA VAL A 236 -24.07 15.61 -10.06
C VAL A 236 -24.93 14.60 -10.79
N ALA A 237 -26.24 14.73 -10.72
CA ALA A 237 -27.21 13.89 -11.42
C ALA A 237 -27.00 12.37 -11.20
N ARG A 238 -26.62 11.98 -9.97
CA ARG A 238 -26.31 10.61 -9.56
C ARG A 238 -25.11 10.00 -10.27
N ALA A 239 -24.14 10.83 -10.66
CA ALA A 239 -22.85 10.39 -11.21
C ALA A 239 -21.73 11.16 -10.49
N SER A 240 -20.54 10.55 -10.38
CA SER A 240 -19.34 11.32 -10.02
C SER A 240 -18.94 12.21 -11.18
N VAL A 241 -18.50 13.41 -10.88
CA VAL A 241 -18.02 14.38 -11.88
C VAL A 241 -16.66 14.89 -11.43
N ASP A 242 -15.67 14.72 -12.30
CA ASP A 242 -14.33 15.28 -12.13
C ASP A 242 -14.13 16.43 -13.10
N VAL A 243 -13.55 17.52 -12.61
CA VAL A 243 -13.14 18.68 -13.39
C VAL A 243 -11.67 18.96 -13.12
N ARG A 244 -10.87 19.05 -14.17
CA ARG A 244 -9.44 19.38 -14.07
C ARG A 244 -9.13 20.57 -14.96
N LEU A 245 -8.72 21.67 -14.34
CA LEU A 245 -8.22 22.86 -15.02
C LEU A 245 -6.70 22.93 -14.82
N ALA A 246 -5.96 23.08 -15.90
CA ALA A 246 -4.51 23.27 -15.87
C ALA A 246 -4.13 24.48 -16.72
N SER A 247 -3.08 25.19 -16.30
CA SER A 247 -2.51 26.31 -17.05
C SER A 247 -1.26 25.87 -17.84
N ASP A 248 -0.91 26.67 -18.84
CA ASP A 248 0.41 26.64 -19.48
C ASP A 248 1.51 27.21 -18.56
N GLU A 249 2.72 27.37 -19.08
CA GLU A 249 3.87 27.93 -18.37
C GLU A 249 3.77 29.45 -18.07
N HIS A 250 2.80 30.14 -18.62
CA HIS A 250 2.56 31.56 -18.40
C HIS A 250 1.36 31.82 -17.48
N GLY A 251 0.73 30.77 -16.93
CA GLY A 251 -0.46 30.88 -16.08
C GLY A 251 -1.75 31.06 -16.86
N VAL A 252 -1.73 30.92 -18.19
CA VAL A 252 -2.93 30.97 -19.00
C VAL A 252 -3.62 29.60 -18.98
N PRO A 253 -4.94 29.50 -18.78
CA PRO A 253 -5.67 28.24 -18.86
C PRO A 253 -5.42 27.57 -20.22
N ASP A 254 -4.92 26.33 -20.20
CA ASP A 254 -4.55 25.57 -21.41
C ASP A 254 -5.43 24.32 -21.59
N SER A 255 -5.84 23.68 -20.52
CA SER A 255 -6.62 22.44 -20.57
C SER A 255 -7.73 22.45 -19.53
N LEU A 256 -8.97 22.20 -19.97
CA LEU A 256 -10.11 21.96 -19.08
C LEU A 256 -10.73 20.61 -19.44
N ARG A 257 -10.51 19.62 -18.57
CA ARG A 257 -11.08 18.28 -18.73
C ARG A 257 -12.24 18.08 -17.79
N VAL A 258 -13.33 17.55 -18.32
CA VAL A 258 -14.54 17.26 -17.56
C VAL A 258 -14.98 15.85 -17.90
N ARG A 259 -15.18 15.02 -16.88
CA ARG A 259 -15.76 13.70 -17.07
C ARG A 259 -16.83 13.41 -16.02
N ALA A 260 -17.92 12.84 -16.46
CA ALA A 260 -18.95 12.26 -15.61
C ALA A 260 -18.83 10.74 -15.67
N TYR A 261 -18.91 10.08 -14.52
CA TYR A 261 -18.80 8.64 -14.49
C TYR A 261 -19.58 8.00 -13.35
N ARG A 262 -19.89 6.74 -13.54
CA ARG A 262 -20.46 5.89 -12.51
C ARG A 262 -19.68 4.59 -12.46
N LYS A 263 -19.24 4.21 -11.27
CA LYS A 263 -18.47 2.98 -11.03
C LYS A 263 -19.14 2.16 -9.93
N ASP A 264 -19.22 0.86 -10.13
CA ASP A 264 -19.70 -0.12 -9.15
C ASP A 264 -18.78 -1.36 -9.22
N PRO A 265 -17.88 -1.57 -8.23
CA PRO A 265 -16.99 -2.72 -8.23
C PRO A 265 -17.69 -4.08 -8.30
N GLU A 266 -18.95 -4.15 -7.87
CA GLU A 266 -19.75 -5.37 -7.88
C GLU A 266 -20.51 -5.62 -9.19
N GLY A 267 -20.44 -4.69 -10.14
CA GLY A 267 -21.03 -4.84 -11.46
C GLY A 267 -22.56 -4.97 -11.44
N ARG A 268 -23.26 -4.12 -10.69
CA ARG A 268 -24.73 -4.12 -10.60
C ARG A 268 -25.39 -3.12 -11.54
N MET A 269 -24.61 -2.40 -12.34
CA MET A 269 -25.16 -1.39 -13.25
C MET A 269 -25.68 -2.03 -14.54
N LEU A 270 -26.71 -1.39 -15.13
CA LEU A 270 -27.31 -1.73 -16.41
C LEU A 270 -27.86 -3.16 -16.52
N GLY A 271 -28.34 -3.73 -15.42
CA GLY A 271 -29.01 -5.01 -15.40
C GLY A 271 -28.19 -6.15 -16.03
N PRO A 272 -28.64 -6.77 -17.15
CA PRO A 272 -27.95 -7.91 -17.75
C PRO A 272 -26.52 -7.63 -18.20
N LEU A 273 -26.18 -6.38 -18.52
CA LEU A 273 -24.84 -5.98 -18.92
C LEU A 273 -23.84 -6.02 -17.75
N ARG A 274 -24.32 -5.98 -16.51
CA ARG A 274 -23.49 -6.04 -15.30
C ARG A 274 -22.28 -5.11 -15.35
N ALA A 275 -22.48 -3.89 -15.89
CA ALA A 275 -21.39 -2.94 -16.04
C ALA A 275 -20.79 -2.55 -14.69
N THR A 276 -19.47 -2.46 -14.63
CA THR A 276 -18.69 -1.97 -13.48
C THR A 276 -18.37 -0.49 -13.62
N GLN A 277 -18.32 0.03 -14.85
CA GLN A 277 -18.03 1.43 -15.11
C GLN A 277 -18.70 1.95 -16.38
N LEU A 278 -19.14 3.19 -16.27
CA LEU A 278 -19.69 4.00 -17.35
C LEU A 278 -19.08 5.39 -17.22
N ILE A 279 -18.47 5.88 -18.30
CA ILE A 279 -17.75 7.16 -18.31
C ILE A 279 -18.17 7.95 -19.54
N ALA A 280 -18.38 9.26 -19.39
CA ALA A 280 -18.64 10.20 -20.49
C ALA A 280 -17.91 11.51 -20.23
N GLY A 281 -17.46 12.19 -21.29
CA GLY A 281 -16.63 13.40 -21.20
C GLY A 281 -15.20 13.10 -21.69
N ASP A 282 -14.21 13.54 -20.95
CA ASP A 282 -12.80 13.26 -21.28
C ASP A 282 -12.42 11.86 -20.79
N VAL A 283 -12.21 10.94 -21.73
CA VAL A 283 -12.11 9.50 -21.51
C VAL A 283 -10.78 8.96 -22.00
N ASP A 284 -10.22 7.99 -21.27
CA ASP A 284 -9.06 7.20 -21.68
C ASP A 284 -9.54 5.99 -22.50
N MET A 285 -8.88 5.71 -23.64
CA MET A 285 -9.17 4.56 -24.49
C MET A 285 -8.29 3.36 -24.16
N LEU A 286 -8.88 2.19 -24.05
CA LEU A 286 -8.17 0.92 -23.90
C LEU A 286 -7.61 0.43 -25.25
N SER A 287 -6.49 -0.29 -25.19
CA SER A 287 -5.80 -0.89 -26.33
C SER A 287 -5.81 -2.42 -26.22
N GLY A 288 -5.71 -3.11 -27.37
CA GLY A 288 -5.40 -4.53 -27.42
C GLY A 288 -3.92 -4.83 -27.16
N ASN A 289 -3.48 -6.06 -27.45
CA ASN A 289 -2.06 -6.48 -27.34
C ASN A 289 -1.21 -6.04 -28.54
N LEU A 290 -1.82 -5.94 -29.71
CA LEU A 290 -1.18 -5.61 -30.99
C LEU A 290 -1.82 -4.38 -31.66
N ALA A 291 -3.14 -4.28 -31.60
CA ALA A 291 -3.91 -3.18 -32.17
C ALA A 291 -4.36 -2.21 -31.08
N GLY A 292 -4.47 -0.95 -31.43
CA GLY A 292 -4.92 0.10 -30.54
C GLY A 292 -3.97 1.29 -30.54
N ALA A 293 -4.40 2.37 -29.94
CA ALA A 293 -3.59 3.54 -29.66
C ALA A 293 -4.06 4.11 -28.31
N PRO A 294 -3.23 4.11 -27.30
CA PRO A 294 -3.57 4.78 -26.05
C PRO A 294 -3.77 6.27 -26.33
N GLY A 295 -4.78 6.86 -25.73
CA GLY A 295 -5.09 8.26 -25.93
C GLY A 295 -6.26 8.69 -25.08
N VAL A 296 -6.32 10.00 -24.86
CA VAL A 296 -7.37 10.69 -24.12
C VAL A 296 -8.12 11.59 -25.09
N GLY A 297 -9.42 11.69 -24.93
CA GLY A 297 -10.25 12.59 -25.71
C GLY A 297 -11.69 12.61 -25.22
N ARG A 298 -12.48 13.53 -25.77
CA ARG A 298 -13.89 13.59 -25.45
C ARG A 298 -14.65 12.42 -26.05
N GLY A 299 -15.49 11.77 -25.25
CA GLY A 299 -16.22 10.59 -25.70
C GLY A 299 -16.97 9.86 -24.60
N ALA A 300 -17.10 8.53 -24.79
CA ALA A 300 -17.79 7.68 -23.84
C ALA A 300 -17.14 6.30 -23.77
N PHE A 301 -17.24 5.65 -22.61
CA PHE A 301 -16.68 4.33 -22.34
C PHE A 301 -17.59 3.53 -21.43
N ILE A 302 -17.71 2.24 -21.69
CA ILE A 302 -18.45 1.26 -20.88
C ILE A 302 -17.63 -0.02 -20.72
N SER A 303 -17.70 -0.64 -19.54
CA SER A 303 -17.07 -1.92 -19.28
C SER A 303 -17.70 -2.66 -18.09
N ASN A 304 -17.58 -4.00 -18.09
CA ASN A 304 -17.88 -4.85 -16.94
C ASN A 304 -16.62 -5.49 -16.32
N ARG A 305 -15.43 -5.07 -16.76
CA ARG A 305 -14.14 -5.54 -16.20
C ARG A 305 -13.98 -5.05 -14.76
N ALA A 306 -13.20 -5.79 -13.96
CA ALA A 306 -12.83 -5.34 -12.64
C ALA A 306 -12.08 -4.00 -12.71
N LEU A 307 -12.37 -3.08 -11.78
CA LEU A 307 -11.81 -1.72 -11.82
C LEU A 307 -10.28 -1.66 -11.67
N GLN A 308 -9.67 -2.70 -11.11
CA GLN A 308 -8.24 -2.82 -10.84
C GLN A 308 -7.54 -3.87 -11.71
N GLN A 309 -8.12 -4.25 -12.82
CA GLN A 309 -7.54 -5.28 -13.68
C GLN A 309 -6.37 -4.72 -14.51
N SER A 310 -5.30 -5.52 -14.65
CA SER A 310 -4.19 -5.23 -15.56
C SER A 310 -4.66 -5.12 -17.01
N ASP A 311 -4.21 -4.09 -17.72
CA ASP A 311 -4.63 -3.81 -19.08
C ASP A 311 -3.98 -4.73 -20.12
N ARG A 312 -2.82 -5.34 -19.80
CA ARG A 312 -2.05 -6.18 -20.71
C ARG A 312 -1.53 -7.45 -20.05
N PHE A 313 -1.40 -8.52 -20.85
CA PHE A 313 -0.82 -9.77 -20.39
C PHE A 313 0.63 -9.60 -19.91
N GLY A 314 0.92 -10.06 -18.67
CA GLY A 314 2.27 -10.03 -18.11
C GLY A 314 2.89 -8.64 -17.97
N ARG A 315 2.12 -7.60 -18.22
CA ARG A 315 2.54 -6.21 -18.14
C ARG A 315 1.41 -5.36 -17.60
N THR A 316 1.72 -4.49 -16.68
CA THR A 316 0.79 -3.47 -16.18
C THR A 316 1.41 -2.09 -16.31
N VAL A 317 0.58 -1.09 -16.43
CA VAL A 317 1.03 0.31 -16.37
C VAL A 317 0.46 0.92 -15.11
N LEU A 318 1.33 1.21 -14.17
CA LEU A 318 0.96 1.95 -12.97
C LEU A 318 1.00 3.44 -13.29
N ARG A 319 -0.16 4.06 -13.21
CA ARG A 319 -0.33 5.49 -13.46
C ARG A 319 -0.94 6.15 -12.25
N GLY A 320 -0.42 7.30 -11.92
CA GLY A 320 -0.99 8.11 -10.87
C GLY A 320 -0.61 9.56 -11.01
N THR A 321 -1.11 10.37 -10.10
CA THR A 321 -0.72 11.77 -10.02
C THR A 321 0.63 11.87 -9.31
N LEU A 322 1.58 12.49 -10.00
CA LEU A 322 2.86 12.92 -9.43
C LEU A 322 2.82 14.44 -9.33
N PRO A 323 2.50 15.00 -8.17
CA PRO A 323 2.44 16.44 -8.03
C PRO A 323 3.79 17.08 -8.38
N LEU A 324 3.77 18.34 -8.72
CA LEU A 324 4.99 19.08 -9.04
C LEU A 324 5.96 18.99 -7.85
N GLY A 325 7.23 18.62 -8.14
CA GLY A 325 8.26 18.43 -7.11
C GLY A 325 8.22 17.07 -6.38
N TRP A 326 7.34 16.16 -6.76
CA TRP A 326 7.34 14.80 -6.22
C TRP A 326 8.15 13.86 -7.11
N ASP A 327 8.79 12.86 -6.47
CA ASP A 327 9.41 11.74 -7.16
C ASP A 327 8.63 10.47 -6.89
N ALA A 328 8.73 9.54 -7.82
CA ALA A 328 8.12 8.23 -7.70
C ALA A 328 9.18 7.14 -7.85
N GLU A 329 9.16 6.17 -6.95
CA GLU A 329 9.92 4.92 -7.06
C GLU A 329 8.95 3.77 -7.22
N LEU A 330 9.29 2.84 -8.10
CA LEU A 330 8.53 1.62 -8.31
C LEU A 330 9.32 0.44 -7.78
N TYR A 331 8.69 -0.31 -6.92
CA TYR A 331 9.18 -1.59 -6.42
C TYR A 331 8.27 -2.73 -6.87
N ARG A 332 8.87 -3.90 -7.14
CA ARG A 332 8.17 -5.17 -7.35
C ARG A 332 8.79 -6.20 -6.42
N ASN A 333 7.99 -6.80 -5.54
CA ASN A 333 8.45 -7.77 -4.55
C ASN A 333 9.71 -7.27 -3.78
N GLY A 334 9.71 -5.99 -3.40
CA GLY A 334 10.83 -5.34 -2.73
C GLY A 334 12.03 -4.96 -3.61
N GLN A 335 12.02 -5.23 -4.91
CA GLN A 335 13.07 -4.84 -5.85
C GLN A 335 12.74 -3.49 -6.49
N LEU A 336 13.62 -2.51 -6.37
CA LEU A 336 13.50 -1.23 -7.09
C LEU A 336 13.65 -1.48 -8.60
N LEU A 337 12.62 -1.16 -9.37
CA LEU A 337 12.58 -1.33 -10.82
C LEU A 337 12.81 -0.04 -11.58
N ALA A 338 12.22 1.05 -11.12
CA ALA A 338 12.24 2.31 -11.82
C ALA A 338 12.13 3.49 -10.86
N PHE A 339 12.62 4.63 -11.32
CA PHE A 339 12.52 5.92 -10.66
C PHE A 339 12.01 6.95 -11.68
N GLN A 340 11.15 7.85 -11.25
CA GLN A 340 10.67 8.96 -12.05
C GLN A 340 10.68 10.22 -11.18
N GLY A 341 11.51 11.19 -11.57
CA GLY A 341 11.50 12.53 -10.98
C GLY A 341 10.26 13.33 -11.37
N SER A 342 10.08 14.44 -10.71
CA SER A 342 8.99 15.38 -11.00
C SER A 342 8.97 15.81 -12.47
N THR A 343 7.85 15.55 -13.14
CA THR A 343 7.65 15.97 -14.53
C THR A 343 6.59 17.07 -14.63
N PRO A 344 6.71 17.96 -15.64
CA PRO A 344 5.70 19.01 -15.88
C PRO A 344 4.29 18.46 -16.11
N GLY A 345 4.16 17.19 -16.51
CA GLY A 345 2.89 16.52 -16.76
C GLY A 345 2.10 16.14 -15.51
N GLY A 346 2.68 16.28 -14.31
CA GLY A 346 2.00 16.00 -13.04
C GLY A 346 1.53 14.56 -12.87
N ARG A 347 2.16 13.59 -13.55
CA ARG A 347 1.80 12.16 -13.51
C ARG A 347 3.04 11.29 -13.48
N TYR A 348 2.97 10.18 -12.76
CA TYR A 348 3.89 9.07 -12.99
C TYR A 348 3.25 8.03 -13.89
N GLU A 349 4.09 7.39 -14.69
CA GLU A 349 3.72 6.24 -15.51
C GLU A 349 4.86 5.23 -15.49
N PHE A 350 4.62 4.09 -14.85
CA PHE A 350 5.57 2.98 -14.83
C PHE A 350 5.00 1.80 -15.58
N GLU A 351 5.70 1.36 -16.61
CA GLU A 351 5.42 0.09 -17.24
C GLU A 351 6.13 -1.04 -16.50
N VAL A 352 5.37 -2.00 -16.00
CA VAL A 352 5.87 -3.08 -15.13
C VAL A 352 5.63 -4.41 -15.79
N ASN A 353 6.68 -5.18 -15.93
CA ASN A 353 6.59 -6.60 -16.27
C ASN A 353 6.20 -7.38 -15.00
N LEU A 354 5.08 -8.10 -15.08
CA LEU A 354 4.57 -8.93 -14.00
C LEU A 354 5.24 -10.32 -14.06
N LEU A 355 5.57 -10.85 -12.91
CA LEU A 355 6.07 -12.21 -12.75
C LEU A 355 4.90 -13.19 -12.63
N PHE A 356 5.14 -14.47 -12.92
CA PHE A 356 4.18 -15.51 -12.56
C PHE A 356 4.07 -15.62 -11.03
N GLY A 357 2.85 -15.79 -10.51
CA GLY A 357 2.58 -15.80 -9.08
C GLY A 357 2.18 -14.42 -8.54
N ALA A 358 2.47 -14.14 -7.28
CA ALA A 358 2.15 -12.87 -6.66
C ALA A 358 3.15 -11.78 -7.08
N ASN A 359 2.62 -10.65 -7.51
CA ASN A 359 3.37 -9.42 -7.75
C ASN A 359 2.91 -8.38 -6.74
N GLU A 360 3.72 -8.12 -5.75
CA GLU A 360 3.53 -6.98 -4.85
C GLU A 360 4.21 -5.78 -5.49
N LEU A 361 3.42 -4.93 -6.10
CA LEU A 361 3.88 -3.68 -6.69
C LEU A 361 3.68 -2.57 -5.67
N GLU A 362 4.73 -1.83 -5.40
CA GLU A 362 4.69 -0.68 -4.51
C GLU A 362 5.24 0.52 -5.24
N VAL A 363 4.43 1.57 -5.36
CA VAL A 363 4.89 2.88 -5.81
C VAL A 363 5.08 3.73 -4.56
N VAL A 364 6.31 4.11 -4.31
CA VAL A 364 6.65 5.02 -3.22
C VAL A 364 6.80 6.41 -3.80
N LEU A 365 5.91 7.30 -3.41
CA LEU A 365 5.92 8.69 -3.83
C LEU A 365 6.62 9.51 -2.74
N TYR A 366 7.66 10.22 -3.12
CA TYR A 366 8.38 11.12 -2.23
C TYR A 366 8.03 12.55 -2.56
N GLY A 367 7.33 13.17 -1.65
CA GLY A 367 6.98 14.58 -1.80
C GLY A 367 8.15 15.50 -1.48
N PRO A 368 8.16 16.70 -2.04
CA PRO A 368 9.19 17.72 -1.74
C PRO A 368 9.15 18.17 -0.28
N GLN A 369 8.28 17.58 0.51
CA GLN A 369 7.95 17.90 1.88
C GLN A 369 8.28 16.76 2.84
N GLY A 370 9.10 15.76 2.44
CA GLY A 370 9.37 14.57 3.22
C GLY A 370 8.17 13.61 3.32
N GLN A 371 7.08 13.92 2.66
CA GLN A 371 5.92 13.04 2.57
C GLN A 371 6.33 11.77 1.85
N ILE A 372 6.12 10.64 2.48
CA ILE A 372 6.28 9.34 1.85
C ILE A 372 4.88 8.76 1.73
N ARG A 373 4.41 8.60 0.50
CA ARG A 373 3.17 7.87 0.20
C ARG A 373 3.54 6.54 -0.43
N ARG A 374 2.92 5.50 0.05
CA ARG A 374 3.07 4.16 -0.51
C ARG A 374 1.73 3.74 -1.10
N GLU A 375 1.77 3.37 -2.37
CA GLU A 375 0.63 2.83 -3.09
C GLU A 375 0.98 1.38 -3.44
N SER A 376 0.43 0.43 -2.70
CA SER A 376 0.69 -1.00 -2.92
C SER A 376 -0.47 -1.61 -3.69
N GLN A 377 -0.14 -2.41 -4.69
CA GLN A 377 -1.09 -3.21 -5.45
C GLN A 377 -0.58 -4.64 -5.60
N SER A 378 -1.35 -5.61 -5.15
CA SER A 378 -1.03 -7.02 -5.38
C SER A 378 -1.73 -7.51 -6.63
N ILE A 379 -0.95 -7.95 -7.62
CA ILE A 379 -1.45 -8.49 -8.89
C ILE A 379 -1.02 -9.94 -9.01
N PRO A 380 -1.88 -10.91 -8.67
CA PRO A 380 -1.56 -12.33 -8.87
C PRO A 380 -1.69 -12.69 -10.35
N ILE A 381 -0.68 -13.35 -10.90
CA ILE A 381 -0.64 -13.86 -12.27
C ILE A 381 -0.49 -15.37 -12.24
N GLY A 382 -1.36 -16.12 -12.93
CA GLY A 382 -1.13 -17.55 -13.17
C GLY A 382 -2.32 -18.49 -13.03
N HIS A 383 -3.28 -18.26 -12.19
CA HIS A 383 -4.44 -19.15 -12.05
C HIS A 383 -5.75 -18.39 -12.13
N GLY A 384 -6.55 -18.71 -13.18
CA GLY A 384 -7.97 -18.34 -13.21
C GLY A 384 -8.24 -16.85 -13.42
N THR A 385 -7.69 -16.26 -14.46
CA THR A 385 -7.94 -14.84 -14.78
C THR A 385 -9.41 -14.55 -15.06
N LEU A 386 -10.14 -15.51 -15.64
CA LEU A 386 -11.58 -15.38 -15.90
C LEU A 386 -12.28 -16.72 -15.64
N PRO A 387 -13.28 -16.79 -14.73
CA PRO A 387 -14.03 -18.02 -14.48
C PRO A 387 -14.71 -18.58 -15.73
N PRO A 388 -14.87 -19.92 -15.86
CA PRO A 388 -15.57 -20.55 -16.97
C PRO A 388 -16.96 -19.96 -17.18
N GLY A 389 -17.32 -19.66 -18.42
CA GLY A 389 -18.61 -19.08 -18.78
C GLY A 389 -18.78 -17.58 -18.50
N LYS A 390 -17.81 -16.95 -17.83
CA LYS A 390 -17.85 -15.50 -17.59
C LYS A 390 -17.43 -14.75 -18.86
N ILE A 391 -18.19 -13.68 -19.15
CA ILE A 391 -17.87 -12.73 -20.23
C ILE A 391 -17.46 -11.40 -19.63
N GLU A 392 -16.33 -10.88 -20.08
CA GLU A 392 -15.90 -9.50 -19.84
C GLU A 392 -15.87 -8.73 -21.14
N TYR A 393 -16.35 -7.50 -21.10
CA TYR A 393 -16.40 -6.63 -22.26
C TYR A 393 -16.00 -5.21 -21.92
N TRP A 394 -15.60 -4.48 -22.92
CA TRP A 394 -15.41 -3.04 -22.89
C TRP A 394 -15.66 -2.44 -24.28
N ALA A 395 -16.14 -1.22 -24.31
CA ALA A 395 -16.31 -0.46 -25.54
C ALA A 395 -16.16 1.03 -25.26
N GLY A 396 -15.56 1.75 -26.18
CA GLY A 396 -15.37 3.18 -26.07
C GLY A 396 -15.29 3.87 -27.44
N VAL A 397 -15.65 5.12 -27.45
CA VAL A 397 -15.51 6.03 -28.57
C VAL A 397 -14.93 7.34 -28.05
N ILE A 398 -13.88 7.85 -28.68
CA ILE A 398 -13.28 9.14 -28.33
C ILE A 398 -12.95 9.95 -29.58
N GLU A 399 -13.03 11.26 -29.47
CA GLU A 399 -12.37 12.18 -30.36
C GLU A 399 -11.02 12.56 -29.74
N ARG A 400 -9.97 11.91 -30.25
CA ARG A 400 -8.63 11.98 -29.63
C ARG A 400 -8.07 13.41 -29.69
N ASN A 401 -7.29 13.78 -28.66
CA ASN A 401 -6.67 15.10 -28.50
C ASN A 401 -7.66 16.29 -28.45
N HIS A 402 -8.94 16.01 -28.31
CA HIS A 402 -9.96 17.04 -28.09
C HIS A 402 -10.52 16.92 -26.69
N ASP A 403 -10.32 17.92 -25.86
CA ASP A 403 -10.98 18.04 -24.56
C ASP A 403 -12.47 18.37 -24.77
N LEU A 404 -13.34 18.02 -23.83
CA LEU A 404 -14.77 18.37 -23.90
C LEU A 404 -14.96 19.87 -24.00
N ILE A 405 -14.13 20.64 -23.30
CA ILE A 405 -14.06 22.10 -23.35
C ILE A 405 -12.61 22.49 -23.68
N SER A 406 -12.38 23.01 -24.88
CA SER A 406 -11.04 23.38 -25.36
C SER A 406 -10.81 24.88 -25.20
N PHE A 407 -9.69 25.26 -24.59
CA PHE A 407 -9.24 26.67 -24.51
C PHE A 407 -8.29 27.06 -25.64
N GLY A 408 -7.69 26.11 -26.32
CA GLY A 408 -6.70 26.34 -27.34
C GLY A 408 -6.74 25.31 -28.47
N ARG A 409 -5.79 25.43 -29.40
CA ARG A 409 -5.61 24.44 -30.45
C ARG A 409 -4.83 23.26 -29.85
N PRO A 410 -5.32 22.01 -29.95
CA PRO A 410 -4.54 20.88 -29.47
C PRO A 410 -3.19 20.83 -30.17
N PRO A 411 -2.10 20.44 -29.48
CA PRO A 411 -0.80 20.32 -30.10
C PRO A 411 -0.86 19.29 -31.24
N PRO A 412 -0.26 19.56 -32.40
CA PRO A 412 -0.27 18.63 -33.49
C PRO A 412 0.44 17.35 -33.09
N SER A 413 -0.28 16.23 -33.11
CA SER A 413 0.33 14.93 -32.87
C SER A 413 1.12 14.52 -34.12
N ALA A 414 2.39 14.20 -33.97
CA ALA A 414 3.24 13.85 -35.09
C ALA A 414 2.80 12.57 -35.83
N ARG A 415 2.04 11.71 -35.18
CA ARG A 415 1.71 10.37 -35.70
C ARG A 415 0.22 10.06 -35.75
N PHE A 416 -0.56 10.62 -34.82
CA PHE A 416 -1.98 10.34 -34.71
C PHE A 416 -2.76 11.59 -35.03
N ASP A 417 -3.61 11.50 -36.01
CA ASP A 417 -4.50 12.60 -36.39
C ASP A 417 -5.67 12.71 -35.43
N ASP A 418 -6.17 13.91 -35.31
CA ASP A 418 -7.39 14.22 -34.59
C ASP A 418 -8.59 13.58 -35.31
N GLY A 419 -9.49 12.99 -34.56
CA GLY A 419 -10.70 12.39 -35.10
C GLY A 419 -11.32 11.35 -34.19
N TRP A 420 -12.57 10.96 -34.52
CA TRP A 420 -13.30 9.97 -33.78
C TRP A 420 -12.70 8.57 -33.96
N GLN A 421 -12.31 7.97 -32.88
CA GLN A 421 -11.78 6.62 -32.78
C GLN A 421 -12.74 5.74 -32.00
N PHE A 422 -12.80 4.48 -32.38
CA PHE A 422 -13.62 3.46 -31.73
C PHE A 422 -12.71 2.29 -31.31
N ALA A 423 -13.01 1.72 -30.14
CA ALA A 423 -12.41 0.48 -29.69
C ALA A 423 -13.41 -0.34 -28.86
N ALA A 424 -13.40 -1.65 -29.06
CA ALA A 424 -14.19 -2.58 -28.28
C ALA A 424 -13.44 -3.90 -28.09
N GLY A 425 -13.68 -4.56 -26.98
CA GLY A 425 -13.11 -5.86 -26.66
C GLY A 425 -14.06 -6.75 -25.89
N LEU A 426 -13.90 -8.05 -26.11
CA LEU A 426 -14.64 -9.13 -25.46
C LEU A 426 -13.65 -10.19 -24.99
N GLN A 427 -13.83 -10.70 -23.76
CA GLN A 427 -13.11 -11.87 -23.24
C GLN A 427 -14.11 -12.90 -22.72
N TYR A 428 -13.82 -14.16 -22.99
CA TYR A 428 -14.67 -15.30 -22.58
C TYR A 428 -13.83 -16.36 -21.90
N GLY A 429 -14.18 -16.70 -20.66
CA GLY A 429 -13.61 -17.83 -19.95
C GLY A 429 -14.11 -19.17 -20.52
N LEU A 430 -13.29 -19.85 -21.33
CA LEU A 430 -13.64 -21.12 -21.95
C LEU A 430 -13.62 -22.25 -20.91
N ASP A 431 -12.57 -22.33 -20.15
CA ASP A 431 -12.38 -23.26 -19.05
C ASP A 431 -11.56 -22.59 -17.92
N ARG A 432 -11.22 -23.33 -16.84
CA ARG A 432 -10.45 -22.81 -15.71
C ARG A 432 -9.03 -22.37 -16.06
N ARG A 433 -8.54 -22.66 -17.25
CA ARG A 433 -7.18 -22.39 -17.70
C ARG A 433 -7.11 -21.59 -19.00
N THR A 434 -8.23 -21.46 -19.72
CA THR A 434 -8.25 -20.87 -21.07
C THR A 434 -9.22 -19.72 -21.14
N VAL A 435 -8.74 -18.57 -21.63
CA VAL A 435 -9.53 -17.38 -21.95
C VAL A 435 -9.35 -17.05 -23.42
N LEU A 436 -10.46 -16.82 -24.12
CA LEU A 436 -10.50 -16.33 -25.48
C LEU A 436 -10.83 -14.85 -25.48
N GLY A 437 -10.14 -14.07 -26.31
CA GLY A 437 -10.42 -12.64 -26.47
C GLY A 437 -10.51 -12.22 -27.91
N ALA A 438 -11.33 -11.20 -28.15
CA ALA A 438 -11.45 -10.54 -29.43
C ALA A 438 -11.55 -9.03 -29.23
N ASN A 439 -10.81 -8.25 -30.02
CA ASN A 439 -10.81 -6.80 -29.99
C ASN A 439 -11.02 -6.24 -31.39
N ALA A 440 -11.66 -5.10 -31.48
CA ALA A 440 -11.82 -4.31 -32.70
C ALA A 440 -11.45 -2.87 -32.43
N HIS A 441 -10.71 -2.26 -33.37
CA HIS A 441 -10.28 -0.87 -33.27
C HIS A 441 -10.45 -0.17 -34.62
N SER A 442 -10.85 1.09 -34.58
CA SER A 442 -10.88 2.00 -35.70
C SER A 442 -10.16 3.27 -35.33
N LEU A 443 -9.00 3.52 -35.90
CA LEU A 443 -8.05 4.56 -35.49
C LEU A 443 -7.70 5.46 -36.66
N PHE A 444 -7.21 6.67 -36.38
CA PHE A 444 -6.52 7.50 -37.36
C PHE A 444 -5.01 7.40 -37.12
N ILE A 445 -4.26 7.04 -38.17
CA ILE A 445 -2.79 7.01 -38.17
C ILE A 445 -2.34 7.59 -39.54
N ASP A 446 -1.49 8.61 -39.52
CA ASP A 446 -1.00 9.31 -40.70
C ASP A 446 -2.15 9.82 -41.61
N ARG A 447 -3.15 10.47 -41.02
CA ARG A 447 -4.35 11.04 -41.66
C ARG A 447 -5.23 10.02 -42.38
N ARG A 448 -5.09 8.74 -42.07
CA ARG A 448 -5.90 7.65 -42.68
C ARG A 448 -6.62 6.87 -41.59
N ARG A 449 -7.88 6.60 -41.86
CA ARG A 449 -8.61 5.67 -41.00
C ARG A 449 -8.12 4.26 -41.24
N ARG A 450 -7.88 3.53 -40.17
CA ARG A 450 -7.41 2.15 -40.19
C ARG A 450 -8.24 1.32 -39.20
N ASP A 451 -8.72 0.22 -39.72
CA ASP A 451 -9.59 -0.68 -38.99
C ASP A 451 -8.84 -1.98 -38.69
N TYR A 452 -9.00 -2.46 -37.46
CA TYR A 452 -8.28 -3.62 -36.93
C TYR A 452 -9.23 -4.61 -36.30
N ALA A 453 -8.93 -5.88 -36.48
CA ALA A 453 -9.47 -6.98 -35.67
C ALA A 453 -8.31 -7.73 -35.04
N GLU A 454 -8.43 -8.06 -33.77
CA GLU A 454 -7.45 -8.82 -33.00
C GLU A 454 -8.12 -9.97 -32.28
N LEU A 455 -7.50 -11.14 -32.30
CA LEU A 455 -7.88 -12.31 -31.54
C LEU A 455 -6.75 -12.69 -30.61
N ASN A 456 -7.07 -13.12 -29.41
CA ASN A 456 -6.10 -13.61 -28.45
C ASN A 456 -6.60 -14.85 -27.70
N VAL A 457 -5.67 -15.75 -27.41
CA VAL A 457 -5.88 -16.95 -26.61
C VAL A 457 -4.88 -16.95 -25.48
N GLN A 458 -5.37 -16.97 -24.27
CA GLN A 458 -4.55 -17.08 -23.07
C GLN A 458 -4.79 -18.43 -22.40
N ARG A 459 -3.71 -19.16 -22.07
CA ARG A 459 -3.81 -20.47 -21.43
C ARG A 459 -2.74 -20.67 -20.36
N SER A 460 -3.15 -21.18 -19.20
CA SER A 460 -2.22 -21.55 -18.12
C SER A 460 -1.86 -23.04 -18.15
N PHE A 461 -0.57 -23.34 -17.95
CA PHE A 461 0.01 -24.68 -17.89
C PHE A 461 0.81 -24.81 -16.57
N GLY A 462 0.13 -25.20 -15.50
CA GLY A 462 0.78 -25.24 -14.16
C GLY A 462 1.32 -23.86 -13.77
N SER A 463 2.64 -23.75 -13.63
CA SER A 463 3.34 -22.50 -13.29
C SER A 463 3.73 -21.65 -14.52
N MET A 464 3.15 -21.89 -15.69
CA MET A 464 3.40 -21.15 -16.92
C MET A 464 2.08 -20.60 -17.50
N LEU A 465 2.11 -19.39 -17.98
CA LEU A 465 1.03 -18.71 -18.69
C LEU A 465 1.49 -18.35 -20.09
N LEU A 466 0.75 -18.78 -21.10
CA LEU A 466 0.96 -18.49 -22.51
C LEU A 466 -0.16 -17.58 -23.02
N ASN A 467 0.20 -16.53 -23.75
CA ASN A 467 -0.76 -15.71 -24.51
C ASN A 467 -0.32 -15.59 -25.95
N LEU A 468 -1.22 -15.95 -26.84
CA LEU A 468 -1.04 -15.82 -28.29
C LEU A 468 -2.02 -14.80 -28.82
N SER A 469 -1.54 -13.83 -29.59
CA SER A 469 -2.36 -12.79 -30.19
C SER A 469 -2.08 -12.70 -31.69
N ALA A 470 -3.13 -12.50 -32.49
CA ALA A 470 -3.05 -12.24 -33.91
C ALA A 470 -3.95 -11.06 -34.24
N ALA A 471 -3.42 -10.10 -34.98
CA ALA A 471 -4.14 -8.90 -35.42
C ALA A 471 -4.08 -8.74 -36.93
N GLN A 472 -5.18 -8.31 -37.53
CA GLN A 472 -5.30 -7.95 -38.94
C GLN A 472 -5.58 -6.45 -39.04
N GLU A 473 -4.75 -5.71 -39.75
CA GLU A 473 -5.05 -4.39 -40.31
C GLU A 473 -5.70 -4.58 -41.69
N PHE A 474 -6.95 -4.17 -41.83
CA PHE A 474 -7.68 -4.40 -43.08
C PHE A 474 -7.06 -3.60 -44.23
N GLY A 475 -6.79 -4.30 -45.33
CA GLY A 475 -6.15 -3.72 -46.53
C GLY A 475 -4.64 -3.54 -46.47
N ARG A 476 -3.95 -3.97 -45.38
CA ARG A 476 -2.49 -3.79 -45.28
C ARG A 476 -1.71 -5.00 -44.81
N GLY A 477 -1.90 -5.46 -43.59
CA GLY A 477 -1.02 -6.48 -43.06
C GLY A 477 -1.51 -7.14 -41.76
N ARG A 478 -0.66 -7.97 -41.23
CA ARG A 478 -0.93 -8.77 -40.00
C ARG A 478 0.17 -8.61 -38.98
N ALA A 479 -0.18 -8.82 -37.75
CA ALA A 479 0.78 -8.90 -36.64
C ALA A 479 0.48 -10.12 -35.77
N TYR A 480 1.53 -10.75 -35.28
CA TYR A 480 1.45 -11.92 -34.42
C TYR A 480 2.30 -11.67 -33.18
N ARG A 481 1.85 -12.13 -32.04
CA ARG A 481 2.57 -12.01 -30.77
C ARG A 481 2.39 -13.26 -29.93
N ALA A 482 3.47 -13.69 -29.31
CA ALA A 482 3.49 -14.72 -28.31
C ALA A 482 4.17 -14.21 -27.04
N ASP A 483 3.50 -14.35 -25.91
CA ASP A 483 4.04 -13.99 -24.59
C ASP A 483 4.00 -15.23 -23.70
N ILE A 484 5.11 -15.50 -23.03
CA ILE A 484 5.26 -16.57 -22.04
C ILE A 484 5.67 -15.94 -20.73
N LEU A 485 5.00 -16.33 -19.67
CA LEU A 485 5.31 -15.95 -18.30
C LEU A 485 5.31 -17.22 -17.45
N GLY A 486 6.39 -17.53 -16.75
CA GLY A 486 6.49 -18.75 -15.99
C GLY A 486 7.42 -18.67 -14.79
N GLN A 487 7.17 -19.55 -13.83
CA GLN A 487 8.04 -19.75 -12.67
C GLN A 487 8.55 -21.18 -12.64
N PHE A 488 9.88 -21.33 -12.71
CA PHE A 488 10.57 -22.62 -12.71
C PHE A 488 11.49 -22.68 -11.47
N GLY A 489 10.99 -23.24 -10.40
CA GLY A 489 11.65 -23.17 -9.10
C GLY A 489 11.81 -21.73 -8.60
N LYS A 490 13.05 -21.27 -8.41
CA LYS A 490 13.36 -19.87 -8.03
C LYS A 490 13.49 -18.92 -9.23
N LEU A 491 13.44 -19.43 -10.46
CA LEU A 491 13.55 -18.61 -11.68
C LEU A 491 12.19 -18.16 -12.15
N ASN A 492 12.00 -16.85 -12.33
CA ASN A 492 10.89 -16.28 -13.06
C ASN A 492 11.35 -15.95 -14.47
N VAL A 493 10.65 -16.43 -15.46
CA VAL A 493 10.98 -16.29 -16.88
C VAL A 493 9.87 -15.58 -17.62
N GLN A 494 10.22 -14.54 -18.34
CA GLN A 494 9.33 -13.83 -19.23
C GLN A 494 9.95 -13.81 -20.62
N ALA A 495 9.22 -14.35 -21.61
CA ALA A 495 9.60 -14.28 -23.02
C ALA A 495 8.50 -13.60 -23.83
N GLN A 496 8.88 -12.73 -24.72
CA GLN A 496 7.97 -12.04 -25.64
C GLN A 496 8.54 -12.09 -27.05
N SER A 497 7.68 -12.35 -27.98
CA SER A 497 8.04 -12.34 -29.39
C SER A 497 6.91 -11.74 -30.20
N PHE A 498 7.18 -10.75 -31.04
CA PHE A 498 6.22 -10.31 -32.04
C PHE A 498 6.84 -10.25 -33.43
N PHE A 499 5.98 -10.39 -34.42
CA PHE A 499 6.32 -10.34 -35.82
C PHE A 499 5.21 -9.63 -36.59
N VAL A 500 5.61 -8.82 -37.58
CA VAL A 500 4.72 -8.03 -38.43
C VAL A 500 4.93 -8.41 -39.90
N ASP A 501 3.84 -8.64 -40.60
CA ASP A 501 3.80 -8.94 -42.03
C ASP A 501 2.96 -7.90 -42.79
N GLY A 502 3.26 -7.70 -44.08
CA GLY A 502 2.45 -6.91 -45.01
C GLY A 502 2.32 -5.42 -44.70
N GLY A 503 3.18 -4.85 -43.87
CA GLY A 503 3.11 -3.42 -43.57
C GLY A 503 2.14 -3.00 -42.47
N PHE A 504 1.70 -3.93 -41.62
CA PHE A 504 0.90 -3.64 -40.41
C PHE A 504 1.53 -2.54 -39.56
N THR A 505 0.74 -1.60 -39.11
CA THR A 505 1.14 -0.57 -38.14
C THR A 505 0.01 -0.30 -37.16
N SER A 506 0.32 0.09 -35.96
CA SER A 506 -0.69 0.48 -34.95
C SER A 506 -0.13 1.57 -34.04
N GLY A 507 -0.93 2.05 -33.07
CA GLY A 507 -0.43 2.93 -32.03
C GLY A 507 0.56 2.25 -31.09
N LEU A 508 0.62 0.92 -31.06
CA LEU A 508 1.50 0.11 -30.25
C LEU A 508 2.75 -0.37 -30.98
N ILE A 509 2.66 -0.52 -32.32
CA ILE A 509 3.72 -1.01 -33.17
C ILE A 509 4.08 0.08 -34.20
N GLY A 510 5.32 0.49 -34.18
CA GLY A 510 5.83 1.55 -35.05
C GLY A 510 5.91 1.17 -36.51
N GLU A 511 5.90 2.18 -37.43
CA GLU A 511 5.99 1.94 -38.88
C GLU A 511 7.27 1.20 -39.29
N ASN A 512 8.35 1.42 -38.55
CA ASN A 512 9.66 0.83 -38.86
C ASN A 512 9.90 -0.52 -38.18
N GLU A 513 9.02 -0.96 -37.29
CA GLU A 513 9.18 -2.22 -36.57
C GLU A 513 8.72 -3.39 -37.43
N LYS A 514 9.55 -4.43 -37.54
CA LYS A 514 9.26 -5.69 -38.19
C LYS A 514 9.10 -6.83 -37.23
N SER A 515 10.01 -6.96 -36.28
CA SER A 515 9.92 -7.96 -35.19
C SER A 515 10.69 -7.52 -33.97
N ALA A 516 10.30 -8.02 -32.80
CA ALA A 516 11.13 -7.96 -31.60
C ALA A 516 10.95 -9.23 -30.77
N HIS A 517 12.04 -9.67 -30.20
CA HIS A 517 12.13 -10.84 -29.35
C HIS A 517 12.84 -10.43 -28.06
N SER A 518 12.28 -10.77 -26.93
CA SER A 518 12.90 -10.51 -25.62
C SER A 518 12.73 -11.70 -24.69
N LEU A 519 13.75 -11.90 -23.86
CA LEU A 519 13.77 -12.88 -22.79
C LEU A 519 14.31 -12.18 -21.54
N THR A 520 13.56 -12.25 -20.43
CA THR A 520 13.99 -11.76 -19.13
C THR A 520 13.90 -12.90 -18.13
N VAL A 521 14.90 -13.01 -17.28
CA VAL A 521 14.99 -14.01 -16.20
C VAL A 521 15.28 -13.26 -14.90
N ASP A 522 14.43 -13.46 -13.90
CA ASP A 522 14.58 -12.90 -12.58
C ASP A 522 14.72 -14.03 -11.55
N THR A 523 15.59 -13.86 -10.56
CA THR A 523 15.76 -14.81 -9.46
C THR A 523 16.17 -14.12 -8.16
N LEU A 524 15.79 -14.71 -7.05
CA LEU A 524 16.22 -14.29 -5.72
C LEU A 524 17.17 -15.38 -5.16
N LEU A 525 18.39 -14.96 -4.87
CA LEU A 525 19.40 -15.82 -4.24
C LEU A 525 19.55 -15.47 -2.77
N ASP A 526 19.52 -16.45 -1.90
CA ASP A 526 19.75 -16.28 -0.49
C ASP A 526 21.25 -16.40 -0.20
N LEU A 527 21.95 -15.28 -0.01
CA LEU A 527 23.33 -15.24 0.44
C LEU A 527 23.39 -15.22 1.97
N GLY A 528 23.06 -16.34 2.61
CA GLY A 528 22.91 -16.42 4.05
C GLY A 528 21.73 -15.55 4.53
N ARG A 529 22.03 -14.49 5.29
CA ARG A 529 20.99 -13.57 5.82
C ARG A 529 20.66 -12.40 4.87
N ARG A 530 21.24 -12.35 3.67
CA ARG A 530 21.07 -11.22 2.73
C ARG A 530 20.52 -11.69 1.39
N PRO A 531 19.31 -11.30 1.02
CA PRO A 531 18.79 -11.62 -0.30
C PRO A 531 19.51 -10.80 -1.37
N LEU A 532 19.94 -11.49 -2.45
CA LEU A 532 20.46 -10.89 -3.66
C LEU A 532 19.45 -11.14 -4.79
N SER A 533 18.83 -10.08 -5.29
CA SER A 533 17.96 -10.17 -6.46
C SER A 533 18.79 -10.00 -7.73
N LEU A 534 18.70 -10.95 -8.64
CA LEU A 534 19.33 -10.91 -9.96
C LEU A 534 18.26 -10.83 -11.04
N SER A 535 18.48 -9.99 -12.03
CA SER A 535 17.64 -9.85 -13.22
C SER A 535 18.53 -9.75 -14.44
N GLY A 536 18.24 -10.55 -15.48
CA GLY A 536 18.94 -10.51 -16.75
C GLY A 536 17.96 -10.52 -17.91
N GLY A 537 18.16 -9.66 -18.90
CA GLY A 537 17.30 -9.56 -20.06
C GLY A 537 18.09 -9.38 -21.36
N VAL A 538 17.61 -10.00 -22.42
CA VAL A 538 18.10 -9.80 -23.78
C VAL A 538 16.93 -9.40 -24.68
N ARG A 539 17.16 -8.46 -25.60
CA ARG A 539 16.18 -8.03 -26.58
C ARG A 539 16.85 -7.87 -27.94
N ARG A 540 16.22 -8.42 -28.98
CA ARG A 540 16.59 -8.18 -30.36
C ARG A 540 15.38 -7.64 -31.12
N ALA A 541 15.52 -6.49 -31.75
CA ALA A 541 14.48 -5.87 -32.56
C ALA A 541 15.00 -5.68 -33.98
N THR A 542 14.18 -6.04 -34.98
CA THR A 542 14.50 -5.85 -36.39
C THR A 542 13.54 -4.81 -36.97
N GLN A 543 14.08 -3.82 -37.64
CA GLN A 543 13.32 -2.80 -38.34
C GLN A 543 13.07 -3.22 -39.78
N ARG A 544 12.07 -2.65 -40.46
CA ARG A 544 11.72 -2.97 -41.87
C ARG A 544 12.83 -2.70 -42.83
N GLY A 545 13.71 -1.74 -42.58
CA GLY A 545 14.91 -1.47 -43.38
C GLY A 545 16.07 -2.47 -43.16
N GLY A 546 15.82 -3.57 -42.43
CA GLY A 546 16.84 -4.57 -42.14
C GLY A 546 17.76 -4.19 -40.97
N ARG A 547 17.59 -3.04 -40.33
CA ARG A 547 18.37 -2.62 -39.19
C ARG A 547 18.01 -3.48 -37.97
N GLU A 548 19.01 -3.92 -37.25
CA GLU A 548 18.84 -4.68 -36.02
C GLU A 548 19.31 -3.88 -34.83
N VAL A 549 18.57 -3.98 -33.70
CA VAL A 549 18.93 -3.40 -32.43
C VAL A 549 19.01 -4.54 -31.43
N ASN A 550 20.17 -4.74 -30.84
CA ASN A 550 20.43 -5.74 -29.83
C ASN A 550 20.64 -5.03 -28.46
N GLU A 551 19.94 -5.50 -27.44
CA GLU A 551 20.04 -4.95 -26.09
C GLU A 551 20.24 -6.06 -25.08
N VAL A 552 21.12 -5.85 -24.12
CA VAL A 552 21.34 -6.71 -22.96
C VAL A 552 21.28 -5.85 -21.70
N LEU A 553 20.44 -6.22 -20.75
CA LEU A 553 20.34 -5.57 -19.46
C LEU A 553 20.54 -6.61 -18.35
N ALA A 554 21.50 -6.39 -17.48
CA ALA A 554 21.69 -7.18 -16.28
C ALA A 554 21.64 -6.28 -15.05
N ARG A 555 20.99 -6.74 -13.98
CA ARG A 555 20.88 -6.04 -12.71
C ARG A 555 21.15 -6.98 -11.55
N ALA A 556 21.83 -6.46 -10.53
CA ALA A 556 22.03 -7.15 -9.26
C ALA A 556 21.68 -6.18 -8.12
N SER A 557 20.71 -6.55 -7.29
CA SER A 557 20.21 -5.70 -6.19
C SER A 557 20.49 -6.38 -4.85
N LEU A 558 21.28 -5.74 -4.00
CA LEU A 558 21.61 -6.19 -2.66
C LEU A 558 20.83 -5.36 -1.64
N LEU A 559 20.06 -6.03 -0.79
CA LEU A 559 19.37 -5.42 0.33
C LEU A 559 20.26 -5.49 1.59
N LEU A 560 20.61 -4.32 2.09
CA LEU A 560 21.28 -4.15 3.37
C LEU A 560 20.31 -3.51 4.38
N PRO A 561 20.52 -3.62 5.68
CA PRO A 561 19.56 -3.14 6.69
C PRO A 561 19.15 -1.66 6.56
N ARG A 562 20.07 -0.82 6.07
CA ARG A 562 19.84 0.64 5.90
C ARG A 562 20.04 1.15 4.48
N MET A 563 20.36 0.26 3.53
CA MET A 563 20.71 0.66 2.18
C MET A 563 20.23 -0.39 1.18
N SER A 564 19.66 0.03 0.07
CA SER A 564 19.55 -0.81 -1.12
C SER A 564 20.58 -0.36 -2.15
N LEU A 565 21.33 -1.31 -2.68
CA LEU A 565 22.31 -1.07 -3.71
C LEU A 565 21.99 -1.94 -4.91
N THR A 566 21.82 -1.32 -6.07
CA THR A 566 21.57 -1.99 -7.35
C THR A 566 22.64 -1.59 -8.33
N GLY A 567 23.43 -2.55 -8.79
CA GLY A 567 24.30 -2.39 -9.94
C GLY A 567 23.61 -2.84 -11.21
N PHE A 568 23.86 -2.18 -12.33
CA PHE A 568 23.35 -2.61 -13.62
C PHE A 568 24.40 -2.46 -14.73
N VAL A 569 24.24 -3.31 -15.73
CA VAL A 569 24.96 -3.24 -17.01
C VAL A 569 23.92 -3.16 -18.12
N HIS A 570 24.02 -2.18 -18.98
CA HIS A 570 23.18 -2.03 -20.15
C HIS A 570 24.07 -1.95 -21.39
N TYR A 571 23.95 -2.93 -22.27
CA TYR A 571 24.58 -2.97 -23.58
C TYR A 571 23.52 -2.76 -24.66
N ARG A 572 23.81 -1.89 -25.61
CA ARG A 572 23.00 -1.64 -26.79
C ARG A 572 23.90 -1.54 -28.01
N ASP A 573 23.45 -2.14 -29.11
CA ASP A 573 24.12 -2.12 -30.39
C ASP A 573 23.07 -2.02 -31.51
N THR A 574 23.26 -1.02 -32.39
CA THR A 574 22.37 -0.76 -33.52
C THR A 574 23.14 -0.98 -34.81
N GLU A 575 22.84 -2.07 -35.50
CA GLU A 575 23.52 -2.43 -36.72
C GLU A 575 23.26 -1.41 -37.86
N GLY A 576 24.31 -0.97 -38.51
CA GLY A 576 24.27 -0.14 -39.71
C GLY A 576 24.21 1.38 -39.52
N ILE A 577 24.16 1.91 -38.33
CA ILE A 577 24.24 3.35 -38.01
C ILE A 577 24.92 3.53 -36.66
N ALA A 578 25.79 4.53 -36.56
CA ALA A 578 26.32 4.96 -35.27
C ALA A 578 25.20 5.67 -34.44
N ASP A 579 24.48 4.93 -33.61
CA ASP A 579 23.51 5.49 -32.69
C ASP A 579 24.27 6.07 -31.48
N PRO A 580 24.02 7.29 -31.09
CA PRO A 580 24.59 7.86 -29.87
C PRO A 580 24.34 7.07 -28.58
N GLU A 581 23.28 6.27 -28.54
CA GLU A 581 22.92 5.41 -27.41
C GLU A 581 23.64 4.06 -27.39
N ASP A 582 24.35 3.70 -28.49
CA ASP A 582 25.05 2.42 -28.58
C ASP A 582 26.26 2.38 -27.63
N GLY A 583 26.55 1.18 -27.19
CA GLY A 583 27.65 0.88 -26.28
C GLY A 583 27.23 0.23 -24.96
N THR A 584 28.21 0.09 -24.09
CA THR A 584 28.02 -0.50 -22.75
C THR A 584 27.98 0.59 -21.70
N ARG A 585 26.91 0.64 -20.94
CA ARG A 585 26.74 1.54 -19.80
C ARG A 585 26.68 0.72 -18.51
N LEU A 586 27.52 1.06 -17.55
CA LEU A 586 27.43 0.61 -16.17
C LEU A 586 26.71 1.66 -15.34
N GLY A 587 25.95 1.23 -14.37
CA GLY A 587 25.33 2.14 -13.43
C GLY A 587 25.10 1.54 -12.06
N VAL A 588 24.94 2.43 -11.10
CA VAL A 588 24.67 2.09 -9.71
C VAL A 588 23.53 2.98 -9.23
N LEU A 589 22.50 2.34 -8.65
CA LEU A 589 21.44 3.01 -7.89
C LEU A 589 21.62 2.69 -6.42
N ALA A 590 21.53 3.69 -5.58
CA ALA A 590 21.59 3.53 -4.14
C ALA A 590 20.48 4.32 -3.48
N ASN A 591 19.86 3.70 -2.48
CA ASN A 591 18.93 4.35 -1.57
C ASN A 591 19.35 4.01 -0.15
N THR A 592 19.57 5.01 0.69
CA THR A 592 20.01 4.81 2.08
C THR A 592 19.38 5.82 3.01
N ARG A 593 19.19 5.41 4.27
CA ARG A 593 18.79 6.30 5.35
C ARG A 593 19.91 6.33 6.41
N PHE A 594 20.39 7.52 6.70
CA PHE A 594 21.52 7.70 7.59
C PHE A 594 21.38 9.02 8.38
N LEU A 595 21.39 8.97 9.71
CA LEU A 595 21.28 10.13 10.61
C LEU A 595 20.09 11.07 10.30
N GLY A 596 18.90 10.50 10.06
CA GLY A 596 17.72 11.30 9.67
C GLY A 596 17.77 11.88 8.25
N LEU A 597 18.83 11.58 7.49
CA LEU A 597 18.98 11.95 6.09
C LEU A 597 18.57 10.76 5.20
N THR A 598 17.67 10.97 4.28
CA THR A 598 17.40 10.03 3.19
C THR A 598 18.24 10.45 1.98
N ALA A 599 19.09 9.56 1.49
CA ALA A 599 19.90 9.78 0.31
C ALA A 599 19.52 8.78 -0.78
N ARG A 600 19.19 9.28 -1.96
CA ARG A 600 18.92 8.49 -3.15
C ARG A 600 19.79 8.96 -4.27
N GLY A 601 20.36 8.06 -5.04
CA GLY A 601 21.18 8.46 -6.16
C GLY A 601 21.34 7.38 -7.21
N GLU A 602 21.59 7.83 -8.42
CA GLU A 602 22.00 7.03 -9.54
C GLU A 602 23.24 7.65 -10.18
N ALA A 603 24.18 6.83 -10.57
CA ALA A 603 25.31 7.26 -11.37
C ALA A 603 25.56 6.23 -12.48
N SER A 604 25.88 6.72 -13.67
CA SER A 604 26.17 5.87 -14.81
C SER A 604 27.43 6.29 -15.55
N TYR A 605 28.12 5.29 -16.07
CA TYR A 605 29.37 5.44 -16.84
C TYR A 605 29.31 4.61 -18.11
N ARG A 606 29.60 5.19 -19.23
CA ARG A 606 29.64 4.52 -20.52
C ARG A 606 31.05 4.06 -20.84
N ILE A 607 31.24 2.74 -20.91
CA ILE A 607 32.57 2.11 -21.14
C ILE A 607 32.90 2.07 -22.61
N THR A 608 31.91 1.71 -23.45
CA THR A 608 32.10 1.57 -24.91
C THR A 608 31.02 2.35 -25.65
N GLY A 609 31.26 2.56 -26.98
CA GLY A 609 30.33 3.27 -27.85
C GLY A 609 30.86 4.61 -28.32
N PRO A 610 30.05 5.37 -29.10
CA PRO A 610 30.47 6.66 -29.64
C PRO A 610 30.81 7.73 -28.60
N ARG A 611 30.36 7.54 -27.35
CA ARG A 611 30.49 8.51 -26.27
C ARG A 611 30.85 7.84 -24.97
N THR A 612 32.12 7.53 -24.79
CA THR A 612 32.65 6.94 -23.55
C THR A 612 32.83 7.99 -22.43
N GLY A 613 32.80 7.55 -21.18
CA GLY A 613 33.04 8.38 -20.01
C GLY A 613 31.80 8.46 -19.08
N PHE A 614 31.89 9.35 -18.10
CA PHE A 614 30.82 9.61 -17.16
C PHE A 614 29.58 10.12 -17.91
N ASP A 615 28.43 9.48 -17.76
CA ASP A 615 27.24 9.70 -18.58
C ASP A 615 26.22 10.61 -17.84
N SER A 616 25.77 10.18 -16.68
CA SER A 616 24.85 10.94 -15.85
C SER A 616 24.99 10.59 -14.37
N ALA A 617 24.62 11.51 -13.51
CA ALA A 617 24.36 11.24 -12.10
C ALA A 617 23.22 12.10 -11.60
N ASN A 618 22.43 11.53 -10.72
CA ASN A 618 21.54 12.30 -9.86
C ASN A 618 21.79 11.91 -8.39
N LEU A 619 21.60 12.85 -7.50
CA LEU A 619 21.66 12.65 -6.06
C LEU A 619 20.60 13.52 -5.41
N THR A 620 19.70 12.91 -4.70
CA THR A 620 18.70 13.60 -3.89
C THR A 620 18.97 13.32 -2.42
N LEU A 621 19.12 14.36 -1.63
CA LEU A 621 19.27 14.32 -0.18
C LEU A 621 18.06 14.98 0.46
N GLU A 622 17.40 14.29 1.35
CA GLU A 622 16.22 14.79 2.06
C GLU A 622 16.43 14.66 3.56
N ARG A 623 16.04 15.69 4.29
CA ARG A 623 16.05 15.70 5.75
C ARG A 623 14.79 16.34 6.29
N ALA A 624 14.06 15.62 7.12
CA ALA A 624 13.04 16.20 7.97
C ALA A 624 13.72 17.09 9.02
N LEU A 625 13.36 18.36 9.05
CA LEU A 625 13.83 19.33 10.06
C LEU A 625 12.88 19.38 11.27
N SER A 626 11.62 19.04 11.05
CA SER A 626 10.57 18.85 12.05
C SER A 626 9.43 18.01 11.42
N ASP A 627 8.45 17.60 12.20
CA ASP A 627 7.26 16.87 11.72
C ASP A 627 6.48 17.60 10.61
N ARG A 628 6.77 18.87 10.40
CA ARG A 628 6.06 19.74 9.44
C ARG A 628 6.99 20.50 8.52
N SER A 629 8.28 20.17 8.45
CA SER A 629 9.22 20.87 7.56
C SER A 629 10.36 19.99 7.12
N ASP A 630 10.67 20.06 5.82
CA ASP A 630 11.67 19.26 5.16
C ASP A 630 12.59 20.12 4.32
N LEU A 631 13.85 19.69 4.23
CA LEU A 631 14.86 20.25 3.36
C LEU A 631 15.25 19.18 2.33
N ARG A 632 15.20 19.54 1.05
CA ARG A 632 15.62 18.69 -0.06
C ARG A 632 16.71 19.39 -0.83
N PHE A 633 17.78 18.67 -1.10
CA PHE A 633 18.86 19.08 -2.00
C PHE A 633 18.98 18.04 -3.11
N GLU A 634 19.03 18.49 -4.35
CA GLU A 634 19.18 17.64 -5.52
C GLU A 634 20.31 18.14 -6.41
N VAL A 635 21.09 17.20 -6.93
CA VAL A 635 22.12 17.44 -7.93
C VAL A 635 21.87 16.53 -9.10
N GLU A 636 21.69 17.09 -10.27
CA GLU A 636 21.58 16.35 -11.54
C GLU A 636 22.71 16.74 -12.46
N HIS A 637 23.50 15.79 -12.90
CA HIS A 637 24.51 15.97 -13.94
C HIS A 637 24.12 15.19 -15.18
N SER A 638 24.12 15.84 -16.34
CA SER A 638 23.92 15.21 -17.63
C SER A 638 25.05 15.65 -18.58
N ARG A 639 25.83 14.67 -19.03
CA ARG A 639 26.87 14.91 -20.03
C ARG A 639 26.32 15.42 -21.38
N TRP A 640 25.11 14.97 -21.72
CA TRP A 640 24.43 15.38 -22.94
C TRP A 640 24.08 16.85 -22.97
N ARG A 641 23.66 17.37 -21.84
CA ARG A 641 23.40 18.79 -21.65
C ARG A 641 24.67 19.56 -21.35
N GLY A 642 25.79 18.85 -21.02
CA GLY A 642 27.06 19.45 -20.59
C GLY A 642 26.94 20.22 -19.29
N ARG A 643 25.89 19.97 -18.49
CA ARG A 643 25.44 20.81 -17.40
C ARG A 643 25.20 20.02 -16.14
N THR A 644 25.51 20.62 -15.00
CA THR A 644 25.09 20.17 -13.68
C THR A 644 24.10 21.16 -13.12
N GLU A 645 22.95 20.66 -12.68
CA GLU A 645 21.91 21.44 -12.03
C GLU A 645 21.93 21.13 -10.53
N PHE A 646 21.68 22.14 -9.71
CA PHE A 646 21.57 22.07 -8.27
C PHE A 646 20.21 22.67 -7.90
N ASP A 647 19.42 21.92 -7.14
CA ASP A 647 18.14 22.38 -6.61
C ASP A 647 18.15 22.26 -5.09
N LEU A 648 17.75 23.30 -4.40
CA LEU A 648 17.54 23.32 -2.97
C LEU A 648 16.10 23.74 -2.70
N ALA A 649 15.34 22.91 -2.02
CA ALA A 649 13.97 23.20 -1.68
C ALA A 649 13.72 23.04 -0.17
N TYR A 650 13.09 24.03 0.41
CA TYR A 650 12.54 23.99 1.74
C TYR A 650 11.03 23.92 1.67
N VAL A 651 10.45 23.03 2.44
CA VAL A 651 9.00 22.88 2.46
C VAL A 651 8.49 22.94 3.88
N ARG A 652 7.34 23.56 4.03
CA ARG A 652 6.63 23.61 5.30
C ARG A 652 5.16 23.21 5.12
N HIS A 653 4.76 22.23 5.91
CA HIS A 653 3.37 21.86 6.08
C HIS A 653 2.74 22.67 7.19
N PHE A 654 1.80 23.48 6.81
CA PHE A 654 0.80 23.98 7.74
C PHE A 654 -0.38 23.00 7.74
N ARG A 655 -1.22 23.04 8.75
CA ARG A 655 -2.37 22.13 8.83
C ARG A 655 -3.29 22.18 7.59
N GLN A 656 -3.37 23.31 6.93
CA GLN A 656 -4.31 23.57 5.82
C GLN A 656 -3.63 23.77 4.47
N VAL A 657 -2.34 24.10 4.46
CA VAL A 657 -1.62 24.44 3.24
C VAL A 657 -0.16 23.95 3.34
N ALA A 658 0.37 23.51 2.22
CA ALA A 658 1.80 23.23 2.10
C ALA A 658 2.47 24.28 1.21
N VAL A 659 3.59 24.81 1.65
CA VAL A 659 4.36 25.82 0.95
C VAL A 659 5.77 25.30 0.67
N ARG A 660 6.21 25.43 -0.57
CA ARG A 660 7.57 25.12 -1.01
C ARG A 660 8.28 26.41 -1.46
N ALA A 661 9.48 26.64 -0.98
CA ALA A 661 10.40 27.63 -1.51
C ALA A 661 11.66 26.93 -2.02
N GLY A 662 12.13 27.25 -3.21
CA GLY A 662 13.29 26.62 -3.84
C GLY A 662 14.26 27.63 -4.45
N ALA A 663 15.52 27.22 -4.51
CA ALA A 663 16.59 27.90 -5.22
C ALA A 663 17.29 26.91 -6.16
N GLN A 664 17.56 27.34 -7.38
CA GLN A 664 18.22 26.54 -8.41
C GLN A 664 19.47 27.25 -8.90
N ALA A 665 20.48 26.47 -9.22
CA ALA A 665 21.70 26.95 -9.87
C ALA A 665 22.20 25.92 -10.88
N ASP A 666 22.84 26.37 -11.95
CA ASP A 666 23.47 25.47 -12.90
C ASP A 666 24.90 25.93 -13.26
N THR A 667 25.67 24.99 -13.82
CA THR A 667 27.09 25.26 -14.19
C THR A 667 27.23 26.23 -15.37
N ASP A 668 26.16 26.58 -16.08
CA ASP A 668 26.13 27.55 -17.15
C ASP A 668 25.89 28.99 -16.64
N GLY A 669 25.77 29.12 -15.30
CA GLY A 669 25.57 30.41 -14.64
C GLY A 669 24.12 30.81 -14.50
N GLY A 670 23.19 29.88 -14.79
CA GLY A 670 21.76 30.09 -14.54
C GLY A 670 21.47 30.04 -13.04
N LEU A 671 20.66 30.99 -12.57
CA LEU A 671 20.11 31.02 -11.21
C LEU A 671 18.60 31.04 -11.29
N GLY A 672 17.95 30.37 -10.37
CA GLY A 672 16.50 30.31 -10.30
C GLY A 672 15.97 30.34 -8.87
N ALA A 673 14.73 30.76 -8.74
CA ALA A 673 13.96 30.67 -7.50
C ALA A 673 12.58 30.14 -7.81
N SER A 674 12.02 29.33 -6.92
CA SER A 674 10.68 28.76 -7.06
C SER A 674 9.86 28.95 -5.80
N LEU A 675 8.56 29.16 -5.98
CA LEU A 675 7.57 29.21 -4.90
C LEU A 675 6.37 28.34 -5.32
N GLY A 676 6.05 27.36 -4.49
CA GLY A 676 4.90 26.47 -4.71
C GLY A 676 3.94 26.49 -3.53
N VAL A 677 2.66 26.34 -3.82
CA VAL A 677 1.59 26.24 -2.83
C VAL A 677 0.68 25.08 -3.21
N SER A 678 0.29 24.26 -2.22
CA SER A 678 -0.66 23.16 -2.41
C SER A 678 -1.62 23.11 -1.23
N PHE A 679 -2.91 23.00 -1.53
CA PHE A 679 -3.97 22.84 -0.53
C PHE A 679 -5.20 22.19 -1.15
N SER A 680 -6.04 21.67 -0.30
CA SER A 680 -7.34 21.11 -0.69
C SER A 680 -8.43 21.62 0.22
N PHE A 681 -9.64 21.71 -0.28
CA PHE A 681 -10.82 22.02 0.52
C PHE A 681 -12.02 21.19 0.06
N GLY A 682 -12.87 20.85 0.99
CA GLY A 682 -14.06 20.05 0.74
C GLY A 682 -15.11 20.22 1.83
N PRO A 683 -16.32 19.71 1.59
CA PRO A 683 -17.38 19.77 2.59
C PRO A 683 -17.08 18.88 3.80
N ASP A 684 -17.47 19.35 4.98
CA ASP A 684 -17.52 18.55 6.19
C ASP A 684 -18.96 18.08 6.45
N PRO A 685 -19.29 16.81 6.19
CA PRO A 685 -20.67 16.33 6.34
C PRO A 685 -21.12 16.13 7.79
N LEU A 686 -20.22 16.08 8.76
CA LEU A 686 -20.51 15.91 10.19
C LEU A 686 -20.51 17.24 10.94
N GLY A 687 -19.47 18.07 10.72
CA GLY A 687 -19.31 19.35 11.41
C GLY A 687 -20.06 20.49 10.73
N GLY A 688 -20.47 20.32 9.48
CA GLY A 688 -21.01 21.38 8.63
C GLY A 688 -19.95 22.37 8.16
N GLY A 689 -20.17 23.02 7.02
CA GLY A 689 -19.23 24.00 6.45
C GLY A 689 -18.14 23.38 5.58
N TRP A 690 -16.96 24.02 5.57
CA TRP A 690 -15.82 23.66 4.72
C TRP A 690 -14.62 23.26 5.57
N ARG A 691 -13.93 22.24 5.08
CA ARG A 691 -12.70 21.75 5.65
C ARG A 691 -11.55 22.01 4.67
N MET A 692 -10.42 22.45 5.19
CA MET A 692 -9.16 22.56 4.45
C MET A 692 -8.16 21.52 4.93
N SER A 693 -7.38 20.99 3.98
CA SER A 693 -6.32 20.02 4.23
C SER A 693 -5.12 20.31 3.33
N SER A 694 -3.92 20.03 3.81
CA SER A 694 -2.73 19.97 2.98
C SER A 694 -2.69 18.68 2.14
N GLU A 695 -3.52 17.69 2.47
CA GLU A 695 -3.68 16.44 1.72
C GLU A 695 -4.70 16.59 0.59
N LYS A 696 -4.58 15.75 -0.45
CA LYS A 696 -5.49 15.77 -1.60
C LYS A 696 -6.83 15.12 -1.25
N LEU A 697 -7.90 15.90 -1.30
CA LEU A 697 -9.26 15.45 -1.00
C LEU A 697 -10.03 15.05 -2.26
N ALA A 698 -9.86 15.77 -3.37
CA ALA A 698 -10.66 15.56 -4.57
C ALA A 698 -10.26 14.28 -5.34
N GLN A 699 -9.00 13.91 -5.31
CA GLN A 699 -8.50 12.75 -6.06
C GLN A 699 -8.53 11.43 -5.26
N ARG A 700 -8.69 11.51 -3.94
CA ARG A 700 -8.71 10.36 -3.03
C ARG A 700 -10.09 10.15 -2.41
N GLY A 701 -10.30 8.94 -1.91
CA GLY A 701 -11.44 8.66 -1.06
C GLY A 701 -11.16 9.13 0.38
N HIS A 702 -12.18 9.46 1.09
CA HIS A 702 -12.11 9.79 2.51
C HIS A 702 -13.41 9.44 3.22
N ALA A 703 -13.34 9.29 4.53
CA ALA A 703 -14.48 9.02 5.37
C ALA A 703 -14.54 10.03 6.52
N ALA A 704 -15.73 10.53 6.80
CA ALA A 704 -16.04 11.29 7.99
C ALA A 704 -16.63 10.34 9.02
N VAL A 705 -15.97 10.17 10.15
CA VAL A 705 -16.32 9.18 11.17
C VAL A 705 -16.75 9.89 12.45
N ALA A 706 -17.90 9.47 12.98
CA ALA A 706 -18.37 9.85 14.31
C ALA A 706 -18.26 8.65 15.25
N VAL A 707 -17.64 8.84 16.42
CA VAL A 707 -17.55 7.83 17.48
C VAL A 707 -18.42 8.29 18.65
N TYR A 708 -19.30 7.41 19.11
CA TYR A 708 -20.27 7.74 20.16
C TYR A 708 -20.49 6.58 21.10
N LEU A 709 -20.94 6.88 22.32
CA LEU A 709 -21.31 5.90 23.34
C LEU A 709 -22.77 5.49 23.13
N ASP A 710 -22.99 4.24 22.72
CA ASP A 710 -24.31 3.64 22.54
C ASP A 710 -24.86 3.15 23.88
N GLU A 711 -25.49 4.05 24.62
CA GLU A 711 -26.03 3.76 25.95
C GLU A 711 -27.33 2.92 25.92
N ASN A 712 -28.14 3.11 24.87
CA ASN A 712 -29.43 2.46 24.72
C ASN A 712 -29.34 1.09 24.03
N GLY A 713 -28.21 0.75 23.47
CA GLY A 713 -27.93 -0.54 22.87
C GLY A 713 -28.57 -0.75 21.49
N ASP A 714 -29.03 0.29 20.77
CA ASP A 714 -29.68 0.16 19.48
C ASP A 714 -28.74 0.18 18.27
N GLY A 715 -27.47 0.56 18.48
CA GLY A 715 -26.44 0.64 17.45
C GLY A 715 -26.65 1.80 16.48
N ARG A 716 -27.41 2.81 16.85
CA ARG A 716 -27.67 4.03 16.09
C ARG A 716 -27.45 5.25 16.96
N ARG A 717 -26.78 6.24 16.41
CA ARG A 717 -26.59 7.49 17.14
C ARG A 717 -27.92 8.20 17.38
N SER A 718 -28.26 8.36 18.65
CA SER A 718 -29.44 9.07 19.11
C SER A 718 -29.11 10.45 19.65
N ALA A 719 -30.07 11.38 19.61
CA ALA A 719 -29.89 12.70 20.21
C ALA A 719 -29.75 12.56 21.74
N GLY A 720 -28.60 12.93 22.30
CA GLY A 720 -28.31 12.86 23.73
C GLY A 720 -27.25 11.83 24.10
N GLU A 721 -26.86 10.95 23.19
CA GLU A 721 -25.73 10.04 23.40
C GLU A 721 -24.40 10.81 23.38
N GLU A 722 -23.54 10.46 24.32
CA GLU A 722 -22.22 11.06 24.45
C GLU A 722 -21.32 10.74 23.27
N THR A 723 -20.60 11.73 22.78
CA THR A 723 -19.56 11.52 21.74
C THR A 723 -18.20 11.33 22.40
N LEU A 724 -17.36 10.48 21.84
CA LEU A 724 -16.07 10.12 22.42
C LEU A 724 -14.92 10.86 21.72
N PRO A 725 -14.29 11.83 22.39
CA PRO A 725 -13.08 12.50 21.90
C PRO A 725 -11.84 11.63 22.11
N GLU A 726 -10.73 12.02 21.45
CA GLU A 726 -9.39 11.39 21.54
C GLU A 726 -9.33 9.91 21.13
N VAL A 727 -10.37 9.39 20.46
CA VAL A 727 -10.44 8.01 19.96
C VAL A 727 -9.86 7.93 18.56
N ARG A 728 -8.96 6.99 18.30
CA ARG A 728 -8.41 6.73 16.97
C ARG A 728 -9.22 5.73 16.19
N VAL A 729 -9.36 5.99 14.89
CA VAL A 729 -10.01 5.11 13.94
C VAL A 729 -8.96 4.48 13.05
N THR A 730 -9.04 3.18 12.83
CA THR A 730 -8.15 2.43 11.94
C THR A 730 -8.82 2.17 10.59
N ALA A 731 -8.04 2.18 9.51
CA ALA A 731 -8.50 1.80 8.16
C ALA A 731 -7.69 0.61 7.64
N GLY A 732 -8.36 -0.52 7.50
CA GLY A 732 -7.70 -1.76 7.13
C GLY A 732 -6.74 -2.23 8.22
N ARG A 733 -5.43 -2.33 7.88
CA ARG A 733 -4.38 -2.81 8.81
C ARG A 733 -3.49 -1.68 9.36
N GLY A 734 -3.74 -0.44 9.00
CA GLY A 734 -2.93 0.69 9.41
C GLY A 734 -3.67 1.65 10.34
N GLY A 735 -2.95 2.23 11.29
CA GLY A 735 -3.45 3.36 12.06
C GLY A 735 -3.76 4.55 11.15
N THR A 736 -4.72 5.34 11.49
CA THR A 736 -5.14 6.46 10.67
C THR A 736 -5.18 7.73 11.49
N GLY A 737 -4.70 8.76 10.90
CA GLY A 737 -5.01 10.14 11.15
C GLY A 737 -5.08 10.64 12.60
N GLU A 738 -5.62 11.82 12.72
CA GLU A 738 -5.85 12.50 14.01
C GLU A 738 -6.96 11.77 14.79
N PRO A 739 -6.87 11.74 16.13
CA PRO A 739 -7.96 11.23 16.98
C PRO A 739 -9.23 12.05 16.79
N THR A 740 -10.36 11.57 17.31
CA THR A 740 -11.64 12.29 17.31
C THR A 740 -11.53 13.60 18.07
N ASP A 741 -12.20 14.63 17.57
CA ASP A 741 -12.31 15.94 18.22
C ASP A 741 -13.31 15.90 19.41
N GLU A 742 -13.54 17.07 20.06
CA GLU A 742 -14.48 17.22 21.18
C GLU A 742 -15.92 16.80 20.83
N ARG A 743 -16.27 16.71 19.55
CA ARG A 743 -17.57 16.25 19.06
C ARG A 743 -17.57 14.77 18.67
N GLY A 744 -16.48 14.06 18.94
CA GLY A 744 -16.30 12.67 18.56
C GLY A 744 -16.12 12.48 17.06
N HIS A 745 -15.72 13.50 16.29
CA HIS A 745 -15.57 13.44 14.84
C HIS A 745 -14.10 13.34 14.43
N THR A 746 -13.82 12.51 13.45
CA THR A 746 -12.51 12.45 12.77
C THR A 746 -12.66 12.21 11.28
N PHE A 747 -11.59 12.48 10.52
CA PHE A 747 -11.52 12.19 9.10
C PHE A 747 -10.44 11.17 8.82
N VAL A 748 -10.81 10.14 8.09
CA VAL A 748 -9.90 9.15 7.52
C VAL A 748 -9.65 9.53 6.07
N GLU A 749 -8.44 9.99 5.77
CA GLU A 749 -8.05 10.50 4.45
C GLU A 749 -7.20 9.47 3.67
N GLY A 750 -6.97 9.76 2.40
CA GLY A 750 -6.04 8.99 1.56
C GLY A 750 -6.53 7.60 1.17
N LEU A 751 -7.81 7.27 1.38
CA LEU A 751 -8.37 5.97 1.03
C LEU A 751 -8.34 5.75 -0.48
N GLN A 752 -8.06 4.51 -0.90
CA GLN A 752 -8.10 4.14 -2.31
C GLN A 752 -9.55 4.17 -2.82
N PRO A 753 -9.84 4.93 -3.88
CA PRO A 753 -11.18 4.96 -4.44
C PRO A 753 -11.62 3.60 -4.97
N TYR A 754 -12.88 3.24 -4.68
CA TYR A 754 -13.54 2.00 -5.11
C TYR A 754 -12.94 0.71 -4.55
N GLU A 755 -12.05 0.78 -3.57
CA GLU A 755 -11.61 -0.36 -2.77
C GLU A 755 -12.40 -0.45 -1.47
N LYS A 756 -12.74 -1.68 -1.07
CA LYS A 756 -13.40 -1.91 0.21
C LYS A 756 -12.39 -1.79 1.34
N VAL A 757 -12.65 -0.90 2.27
CA VAL A 757 -11.80 -0.67 3.45
C VAL A 757 -12.65 -0.84 4.70
N LEU A 758 -12.16 -1.63 5.66
CA LEU A 758 -12.77 -1.77 6.98
C LEU A 758 -12.32 -0.60 7.85
N LEU A 759 -13.26 0.17 8.36
CA LEU A 759 -13.03 1.19 9.39
C LEU A 759 -13.41 0.62 10.75
N SER A 760 -12.52 0.69 11.70
CA SER A 760 -12.73 0.21 13.07
C SER A 760 -12.11 1.14 14.11
N ILE A 761 -12.49 0.97 15.35
CA ILE A 761 -11.94 1.73 16.46
C ILE A 761 -10.67 1.05 16.95
N ASP A 762 -9.64 1.83 17.24
CA ASP A 762 -8.49 1.37 18.01
C ASP A 762 -8.87 1.32 19.49
N GLU A 763 -9.14 0.12 19.99
CA GLU A 763 -9.59 -0.11 21.36
C GLU A 763 -8.60 0.43 22.40
N SER A 764 -7.32 0.51 22.07
CA SER A 764 -6.30 1.01 22.99
C SER A 764 -6.42 2.51 23.30
N THR A 765 -7.18 3.23 22.46
CA THR A 765 -7.41 4.67 22.60
C THR A 765 -8.73 5.02 23.29
N LEU A 766 -9.54 4.01 23.65
CA LEU A 766 -10.78 4.26 24.38
C LEU A 766 -10.47 4.82 25.79
N PRO A 767 -11.25 5.80 26.27
CA PRO A 767 -10.96 6.49 27.52
C PRO A 767 -11.14 5.61 28.75
N ASP A 768 -11.91 4.53 28.65
CA ASP A 768 -12.20 3.60 29.73
C ASP A 768 -11.97 2.15 29.24
N PRO A 769 -11.22 1.31 29.98
CA PRO A 769 -10.99 -0.09 29.62
C PRO A 769 -12.28 -0.95 29.64
N PHE A 770 -13.35 -0.47 30.26
CA PHE A 770 -14.68 -1.11 30.24
C PHE A 770 -15.54 -0.69 29.05
N LEU A 771 -15.01 0.06 28.14
CA LEU A 771 -15.63 0.35 26.86
C LEU A 771 -15.13 -0.61 25.78
N THR A 772 -16.03 -1.02 24.89
CA THR A 772 -15.69 -1.86 23.74
C THR A 772 -16.41 -1.39 22.48
N PRO A 773 -15.79 -1.49 21.30
CA PRO A 773 -16.51 -1.22 20.05
C PRO A 773 -17.70 -2.19 19.89
N ARG A 774 -18.85 -1.66 19.52
CA ARG A 774 -20.02 -2.46 19.24
C ARG A 774 -19.95 -3.07 17.83
N GLY A 775 -19.11 -4.07 17.67
CA GLY A 775 -18.87 -4.74 16.41
C GLY A 775 -17.45 -4.54 15.90
N ARG A 776 -17.10 -5.31 14.88
CA ARG A 776 -15.73 -5.36 14.32
C ARG A 776 -15.42 -4.25 13.32
N GLY A 777 -16.27 -3.22 13.21
CA GLY A 777 -16.12 -2.12 12.28
C GLY A 777 -17.12 -2.12 11.13
N VAL A 778 -16.99 -1.13 10.24
CA VAL A 778 -17.88 -0.89 9.10
C VAL A 778 -17.05 -0.79 7.82
N VAL A 779 -17.44 -1.52 6.78
CA VAL A 779 -16.77 -1.48 5.47
C VAL A 779 -17.30 -0.32 4.65
N VAL A 780 -16.39 0.50 4.15
CA VAL A 780 -16.69 1.58 3.20
C VAL A 780 -16.10 1.27 1.83
N THR A 781 -16.76 1.75 0.78
CA THR A 781 -16.21 1.79 -0.59
C THR A 781 -16.07 3.25 -0.99
N PRO A 782 -14.93 3.90 -0.70
CA PRO A 782 -14.78 5.32 -0.86
C PRO A 782 -14.89 5.76 -2.32
N ARG A 783 -15.38 6.97 -2.56
CA ARG A 783 -15.40 7.62 -3.87
C ARG A 783 -14.52 8.88 -3.85
N PRO A 784 -13.91 9.26 -4.98
CA PRO A 784 -13.11 10.48 -5.05
C PRO A 784 -13.92 11.71 -4.68
N GLY A 785 -13.36 12.60 -3.90
CA GLY A 785 -13.93 13.89 -3.58
C GLY A 785 -15.17 13.89 -2.69
N VAL A 786 -15.64 12.73 -2.25
CA VAL A 786 -16.87 12.57 -1.47
C VAL A 786 -16.59 11.79 -0.20
N ALA A 787 -16.83 12.42 0.97
CA ALA A 787 -16.68 11.74 2.24
C ALA A 787 -17.76 10.67 2.45
N ALA A 788 -17.32 9.47 2.84
CA ALA A 788 -18.19 8.45 3.40
C ALA A 788 -18.55 8.85 4.84
N VAL A 789 -19.81 8.93 5.18
CA VAL A 789 -20.23 9.15 6.55
C VAL A 789 -20.38 7.81 7.26
N VAL A 790 -19.68 7.63 8.36
CA VAL A 790 -19.69 6.40 9.15
C VAL A 790 -19.86 6.73 10.63
N GLU A 791 -20.72 6.00 11.28
CA GLU A 791 -20.92 6.09 12.73
C GLU A 791 -20.41 4.78 13.35
N LEU A 792 -19.54 4.90 14.34
CA LEU A 792 -18.96 3.79 15.08
C LEU A 792 -19.43 3.86 16.54
N ALA A 793 -20.21 2.87 16.93
CA ALA A 793 -20.75 2.76 18.27
C ALA A 793 -19.74 2.11 19.21
N VAL A 794 -19.63 2.64 20.41
CA VAL A 794 -18.90 2.07 21.56
C VAL A 794 -19.91 1.75 22.64
N ALA A 795 -19.80 0.58 23.22
CA ALA A 795 -20.71 0.15 24.25
C ALA A 795 -20.00 -0.01 25.59
N PRO A 796 -20.62 0.33 26.72
CA PRO A 796 -20.12 0.00 28.02
C PRO A 796 -20.24 -1.51 28.29
N THR A 797 -19.27 -2.06 29.02
CA THR A 797 -19.20 -3.48 29.31
C THR A 797 -19.15 -3.74 30.81
N GLY A 798 -19.49 -4.94 31.19
CA GLY A 798 -19.40 -5.48 32.52
C GLY A 798 -18.81 -6.87 32.55
N GLU A 799 -18.79 -7.46 33.72
CA GLU A 799 -18.23 -8.79 33.96
C GLU A 799 -19.29 -9.74 34.53
N VAL A 800 -19.17 -11.02 34.18
CA VAL A 800 -20.00 -12.08 34.76
C VAL A 800 -19.08 -13.17 35.31
N GLU A 801 -19.13 -13.40 36.61
CA GLU A 801 -18.31 -14.39 37.28
C GLU A 801 -19.14 -15.40 38.07
N GLY A 802 -18.59 -16.59 38.26
CA GLY A 802 -19.21 -17.61 39.05
C GLY A 802 -18.38 -18.90 39.13
N VAL A 803 -18.89 -19.88 39.84
CA VAL A 803 -18.28 -21.21 39.96
C VAL A 803 -19.25 -22.26 39.49
N LEU A 804 -18.83 -23.09 38.52
CA LEU A 804 -19.63 -24.23 38.05
C LEU A 804 -19.25 -25.51 38.80
N SER A 805 -20.26 -26.17 39.36
CA SER A 805 -20.07 -27.44 40.08
C SER A 805 -21.03 -28.52 39.56
N GLY A 806 -20.60 -29.76 39.67
CA GLY A 806 -21.40 -30.93 39.37
C GLY A 806 -22.52 -31.15 40.38
N PRO A 807 -23.39 -32.16 40.22
CA PRO A 807 -24.53 -32.45 41.07
C PRO A 807 -24.13 -32.74 42.52
N GLU A 808 -22.95 -33.29 42.74
CA GLU A 808 -22.39 -33.62 44.07
C GLU A 808 -21.62 -32.43 44.72
N GLY A 809 -21.57 -31.29 44.02
CA GLY A 809 -20.84 -30.09 44.50
C GLY A 809 -19.35 -30.09 44.20
N THR A 810 -18.83 -31.03 43.42
CA THR A 810 -17.43 -31.05 42.93
C THR A 810 -17.23 -29.97 41.85
N PRO A 811 -16.14 -29.17 41.92
CA PRO A 811 -15.86 -28.21 40.87
C PRO A 811 -15.70 -28.87 39.49
N LEU A 812 -16.24 -28.26 38.46
CA LEU A 812 -16.11 -28.74 37.08
C LEU A 812 -15.06 -27.91 36.32
N ALA A 813 -13.90 -28.48 36.09
CA ALA A 813 -12.80 -27.88 35.34
C ALA A 813 -12.95 -28.10 33.83
N GLY A 814 -12.60 -27.14 33.01
CA GLY A 814 -12.53 -27.25 31.57
C GLY A 814 -13.90 -27.34 30.85
N ALA A 815 -15.00 -26.99 31.55
CA ALA A 815 -16.32 -26.92 30.95
C ALA A 815 -16.50 -25.59 30.16
N GLY A 816 -16.84 -25.71 28.88
CA GLY A 816 -17.18 -24.54 28.06
C GLY A 816 -18.52 -23.95 28.40
N LEU A 817 -18.57 -22.64 28.62
CA LEU A 817 -19.75 -21.84 28.89
C LEU A 817 -19.98 -20.79 27.80
N GLU A 818 -21.24 -20.50 27.52
CA GLU A 818 -21.65 -19.49 26.54
C GLU A 818 -22.68 -18.56 27.15
N LEU A 819 -22.54 -17.26 26.93
CA LEU A 819 -23.58 -16.26 27.14
C LEU A 819 -24.35 -16.06 25.86
N VAL A 820 -25.67 -16.14 25.95
CA VAL A 820 -26.59 -16.05 24.82
C VAL A 820 -27.53 -14.87 25.05
N ASP A 821 -27.70 -14.04 24.03
CA ASP A 821 -28.61 -12.90 24.05
C ASP A 821 -30.08 -13.32 23.86
N SER A 822 -30.98 -12.33 23.91
CA SER A 822 -32.42 -12.54 23.70
C SER A 822 -32.79 -13.03 22.30
N ALA A 823 -31.89 -12.88 21.30
CA ALA A 823 -32.04 -13.37 19.93
C ALA A 823 -31.51 -14.80 19.74
N GLY A 824 -30.94 -15.40 20.80
CA GLY A 824 -30.36 -16.73 20.76
C GLY A 824 -28.94 -16.77 20.16
N GLN A 825 -28.26 -15.64 20.06
CA GLN A 825 -26.87 -15.57 19.57
C GLN A 825 -25.87 -15.65 20.71
N VAL A 826 -24.79 -16.41 20.51
CA VAL A 826 -23.69 -16.50 21.48
C VAL A 826 -22.88 -15.22 21.39
N VAL A 827 -22.85 -14.46 22.48
CA VAL A 827 -22.14 -13.17 22.58
C VAL A 827 -20.78 -13.29 23.24
N ALA A 828 -20.60 -14.22 24.16
CA ALA A 828 -19.33 -14.46 24.85
C ALA A 828 -19.13 -15.94 25.16
N ARG A 829 -17.89 -16.37 25.29
CA ARG A 829 -17.51 -17.73 25.68
C ARG A 829 -16.45 -17.67 26.78
N ALA A 830 -16.57 -18.55 27.75
CA ALA A 830 -15.61 -18.77 28.82
C ALA A 830 -15.39 -20.27 29.05
N MET A 831 -14.29 -20.61 29.67
CA MET A 831 -13.98 -21.97 30.09
C MET A 831 -13.77 -21.98 31.59
N THR A 832 -14.31 -22.96 32.29
CA THR A 832 -14.10 -23.04 33.74
C THR A 832 -12.66 -23.45 34.08
N GLU A 833 -12.09 -22.82 35.09
CA GLU A 833 -10.78 -23.11 35.65
C GLU A 833 -10.79 -24.41 36.50
N TYR A 834 -9.64 -24.79 37.08
CA TYR A 834 -9.45 -26.02 37.85
C TYR A 834 -10.37 -26.12 39.07
N ASP A 835 -10.79 -25.00 39.65
CA ASP A 835 -11.72 -24.87 40.80
C ASP A 835 -13.17 -24.62 40.37
N GLY A 836 -13.44 -24.73 39.07
CA GLY A 836 -14.74 -24.47 38.48
C GLY A 836 -15.07 -22.99 38.29
N PHE A 837 -14.16 -22.06 38.64
CA PHE A 837 -14.34 -20.61 38.44
C PHE A 837 -14.43 -20.32 36.94
N PHE A 838 -15.29 -19.36 36.59
CA PHE A 838 -15.36 -18.78 35.25
C PHE A 838 -15.59 -17.29 35.28
N LEU A 839 -15.04 -16.59 34.32
CA LEU A 839 -15.17 -15.16 34.09
C LEU A 839 -15.49 -14.89 32.63
N PHE A 840 -16.55 -14.15 32.37
CA PHE A 840 -16.77 -13.45 31.13
C PHE A 840 -16.42 -11.99 31.37
N ASP A 841 -15.36 -11.56 30.80
CA ASP A 841 -14.92 -10.16 30.84
C ASP A 841 -15.48 -9.38 29.64
N ARG A 842 -15.63 -8.07 29.78
CA ARG A 842 -16.01 -7.14 28.69
C ARG A 842 -17.31 -7.54 27.98
N VAL A 843 -18.31 -7.97 28.72
CA VAL A 843 -19.66 -8.28 28.20
C VAL A 843 -20.46 -6.99 28.09
N VAL A 844 -20.95 -6.66 26.90
CA VAL A 844 -21.78 -5.46 26.66
C VAL A 844 -23.01 -5.48 27.58
N TYR A 845 -23.46 -4.32 28.07
CA TYR A 845 -24.66 -4.24 28.90
C TYR A 845 -25.87 -4.82 28.15
N GLY A 846 -26.66 -5.62 28.89
CA GLY A 846 -27.81 -6.29 28.32
C GLY A 846 -28.32 -7.45 29.17
N ARG A 847 -29.29 -8.20 28.60
CA ARG A 847 -29.84 -9.39 29.22
C ARG A 847 -29.35 -10.62 28.51
N TYR A 848 -28.84 -11.56 29.29
CA TYR A 848 -28.21 -12.77 28.79
C TYR A 848 -28.72 -14.01 29.54
N ARG A 849 -28.48 -15.14 28.90
CA ARG A 849 -28.72 -16.47 29.51
C ARG A 849 -27.40 -17.24 29.44
N LEU A 850 -27.04 -17.85 30.54
CA LEU A 850 -25.86 -18.72 30.63
C LEU A 850 -26.24 -20.13 30.19
N GLN A 851 -25.45 -20.73 29.32
CA GLN A 851 -25.60 -22.12 28.90
C GLN A 851 -24.24 -22.81 28.78
N LEU A 852 -24.22 -24.14 28.78
CA LEU A 852 -23.06 -24.94 28.43
C LEU A 852 -22.78 -24.87 26.93
N SER A 853 -21.51 -24.88 26.50
CA SER A 853 -21.18 -25.05 25.11
C SER A 853 -21.63 -26.41 24.57
N PRO A 854 -21.86 -26.58 23.25
CA PRO A 854 -22.26 -27.88 22.67
C PRO A 854 -21.30 -29.01 23.01
N GLU A 855 -20.00 -28.71 23.09
CA GLU A 855 -18.98 -29.71 23.45
C GLU A 855 -19.08 -30.11 24.91
N ALA A 856 -19.30 -29.14 25.81
CA ALA A 856 -19.48 -29.38 27.24
C ALA A 856 -20.80 -30.15 27.53
N GLN A 857 -21.89 -29.86 26.79
CA GLN A 857 -23.14 -30.60 26.88
C GLN A 857 -22.96 -32.06 26.48
N ALA A 858 -22.27 -32.30 25.35
CA ALA A 858 -22.00 -33.67 24.91
C ALA A 858 -21.13 -34.45 25.89
N ALA A 859 -20.16 -33.80 26.53
CA ALA A 859 -19.26 -34.41 27.50
C ALA A 859 -19.95 -34.70 28.84
N LEU A 860 -20.85 -33.84 29.27
CA LEU A 860 -21.50 -33.92 30.58
C LEU A 860 -22.90 -34.61 30.54
N GLY A 861 -23.47 -34.84 29.34
CA GLY A 861 -24.77 -35.45 29.16
C GLY A 861 -25.94 -34.65 29.78
N THR A 862 -25.80 -33.35 29.95
CA THR A 862 -26.76 -32.47 30.64
C THR A 862 -27.43 -31.48 29.70
N ALA A 863 -28.57 -30.94 30.11
CA ALA A 863 -29.28 -29.90 29.37
C ALA A 863 -28.46 -28.62 29.23
N PRO A 864 -28.56 -27.91 28.09
CA PRO A 864 -27.77 -26.70 27.83
C PRO A 864 -28.04 -25.52 28.75
N ASP A 865 -29.27 -25.43 29.25
CA ASP A 865 -29.75 -24.30 30.02
C ASP A 865 -29.45 -24.47 31.52
N LEU A 866 -28.67 -23.56 32.04
CA LEU A 866 -28.36 -23.47 33.49
C LEU A 866 -29.41 -22.68 34.24
N ALA A 867 -30.54 -22.30 33.60
CA ALA A 867 -31.63 -21.50 34.13
C ALA A 867 -31.24 -20.20 34.83
N THR A 868 -30.09 -19.62 34.41
CA THR A 868 -29.54 -18.40 35.01
C THR A 868 -29.75 -17.25 34.04
N GLN A 869 -30.55 -16.27 34.43
CA GLN A 869 -30.70 -14.99 33.71
C GLN A 869 -29.72 -13.99 34.31
N ILE A 870 -29.07 -13.25 33.44
CA ILE A 870 -28.02 -12.30 33.75
C ILE A 870 -28.46 -10.95 33.20
N GLU A 871 -28.35 -9.91 34.03
CA GLU A 871 -28.61 -8.53 33.60
C GLU A 871 -27.42 -7.66 33.96
N LEU A 872 -26.75 -7.10 32.96
CA LEU A 872 -25.69 -6.13 33.14
C LEU A 872 -26.18 -4.74 32.73
N GLY A 873 -25.77 -3.74 33.49
CA GLY A 873 -26.15 -2.34 33.23
C GLY A 873 -25.33 -1.36 34.07
N PRO A 874 -25.59 -0.04 33.97
CA PRO A 874 -24.81 0.97 34.66
C PRO A 874 -24.80 0.81 36.19
N GLU A 875 -25.89 0.33 36.77
CA GLU A 875 -26.02 0.07 38.19
C GLU A 875 -25.46 -1.28 38.63
N LYS A 876 -25.23 -2.18 37.68
CA LYS A 876 -24.79 -3.55 37.90
C LYS A 876 -23.74 -3.96 36.88
N THR A 877 -22.53 -3.46 37.04
CA THR A 877 -21.41 -3.69 36.15
C THR A 877 -20.76 -5.07 36.29
N VAL A 878 -20.94 -5.72 37.46
CA VAL A 878 -20.43 -7.05 37.77
C VAL A 878 -21.59 -7.93 38.27
N GLU A 879 -21.85 -9.02 37.52
CA GLU A 879 -22.81 -10.03 37.94
C GLU A 879 -22.09 -11.21 38.60
N ARG A 880 -22.31 -11.39 39.90
CA ARG A 880 -21.74 -12.50 40.65
C ARG A 880 -22.79 -13.60 40.82
N LEU A 881 -22.67 -14.66 40.07
CA LEU A 881 -23.63 -15.77 40.02
C LEU A 881 -23.45 -16.76 41.21
N GLY A 882 -22.33 -16.63 41.94
CA GLY A 882 -21.99 -17.59 42.98
C GLY A 882 -21.75 -19.01 42.42
N THR A 883 -22.13 -20.04 43.21
CA THR A 883 -21.96 -21.43 42.77
C THR A 883 -23.20 -21.93 42.06
N ILE A 884 -23.05 -22.25 40.78
CA ILE A 884 -24.07 -22.84 39.92
C ILE A 884 -23.88 -24.36 39.94
N ARG A 885 -24.90 -25.10 40.38
CA ARG A 885 -24.85 -26.56 40.37
C ARG A 885 -25.60 -27.13 39.17
N LEU A 886 -24.96 -28.03 38.43
CA LEU A 886 -25.61 -28.78 37.40
C LEU A 886 -26.71 -29.69 38.00
N ARG A 887 -27.89 -29.71 37.42
CA ARG A 887 -28.92 -30.65 37.78
C ARG A 887 -28.56 -32.01 37.18
N ALA A 888 -28.71 -33.10 37.97
CA ALA A 888 -28.57 -34.46 37.46
C ALA A 888 -29.57 -34.68 36.33
N ALA A 889 -29.13 -35.26 35.23
CA ALA A 889 -30.02 -35.59 34.09
C ALA A 889 -31.15 -36.51 34.64
N THR A 890 -32.40 -36.04 34.58
CA THR A 890 -33.55 -36.91 34.85
C THR A 890 -33.65 -37.87 33.70
N THR A 891 -33.20 -39.10 33.88
CA THR A 891 -33.43 -40.19 32.94
C THR A 891 -34.92 -40.34 32.77
N ILE A 892 -35.50 -39.89 31.66
CA ILE A 892 -36.86 -40.24 31.29
C ILE A 892 -36.82 -41.73 30.94
N ALA A 893 -37.16 -42.58 31.91
CA ALA A 893 -37.34 -43.98 31.66
C ALA A 893 -38.47 -44.10 30.59
N GLN A 894 -38.10 -44.52 29.40
CA GLN A 894 -39.08 -44.94 28.43
C GLN A 894 -39.88 -46.09 29.05
N ALA A 895 -41.11 -45.78 29.43
CA ALA A 895 -42.07 -46.81 29.80
C ALA A 895 -42.33 -47.65 28.55
N THR A 896 -41.64 -48.78 28.46
CA THR A 896 -41.98 -49.87 27.55
C THR A 896 -43.25 -50.45 28.05
N GLY A 897 -44.42 -50.02 27.50
CA GLY A 897 -45.67 -50.66 27.65
C GLY A 897 -45.59 -52.07 27.04
N PRO A 898 -46.26 -53.09 27.65
CA PRO A 898 -46.22 -54.46 27.17
C PRO A 898 -47.01 -54.59 25.83
N PRO A 899 -46.55 -55.47 24.92
CA PRO A 899 -47.27 -55.70 23.65
C PRO A 899 -48.62 -56.30 23.88
N ALA A 900 -49.64 -55.66 23.40
CA ALA A 900 -50.98 -56.27 23.23
C ALA A 900 -50.93 -57.21 22.03
N GLY A 901 -51.03 -58.54 22.27
CA GLY A 901 -51.41 -59.55 21.26
C GLY A 901 -52.81 -59.98 21.51
N PRO A 902 -53.44 -60.87 20.72
CA PRO A 902 -53.27 -61.13 19.25
C PRO A 902 -54.36 -60.49 18.41
#